data_5dd484dc0d776cd34ced3133d218ba92
#
_entry.id   5dd484dc0d776cd34ced3133d218ba92
#
_cell.length_a   1.000
_cell.length_b   1.000
_cell.length_c   1.000
_cell.angle_alpha   90.00
_cell.angle_beta   90.00
_cell.angle_gamma   90.00
#
_symmetry.space_group_name_H-M   'P 1'
#
loop_
_entity.id
_entity.type
_entity.pdbx_description
1 polymer ?
#
loop_
_entity_poly.entity_id
_entity_poly.type
_entity_poly.pdbx_seq_one_letter_code
_entity_poly.pdbx_strand_id
1 'polypeptide(L)'
;MSTMRCCIDKAEMNHSGKDRFEIRGWIYSKKGREITAVVKADRKQDIPYKMVNVKRPDVQKALGLEDDSEKLGFVIYIKDISKFWNSFEELELSFTDSVETIEVYKEKFSKIQKLYEKSLIKYSIDSAAIVEDMVRVKGWALYKNRKCPVTVWDSNGKEIKCEIEQEERPDVNCIFSIDKTIECGFQIQIPKKYLSRGNIILLFQEENSEAKYSLSARRMNFENSTFGKYYKQLGPKQWKQNLLFLSRHGYREFRKELDKHVNPSGMGYGYWAKLHKVTKAELRQEAKEHFAYEPLISIVIPLYNTPLSYLEELLQSIIGQTYPNWQLCLADGSPNDQVQKYLEENYGKEKRITYERLKKNGGISENTNEALHLAKGEYIMLSDHDDVLERNALYEIVKAINSDKKPDIIYTDEDKVTMDGKEYFDPHFKPDFNWSVIRSNNYICHIFVVAKKIVDEIGEFRKEFDGAQDYDFILRCCEKATSIYHVPKVLYHWRSHPNSTAGNPASKMYAYENGRKALEAHFERMHVAAEVTMTPFWGRYRAKLLVNGEPMVSIIIPNKDHVDDLDRCLKSIYEKSTYKNFEVLVVESSSERQETFAYYTQAEYSRKNLRVLYWKKHFNPAAMYNFAAAQAKGEYLLFVDNDIEVITPDWMEEMLGYCQQETIGIVGAKLYYPNDTVQHAGIVLGMGENHAADYVLQGADREILTCGGRTNSIQNVSAVTKACMMVKKNVHDEIQGFDERFVEHYSDVDYCLRAGELGKEIVMHAFAELYHYEPRFKNKEDTEEQQESFQKETELFKTRWKAVLEKEDPYYNPNLALNRKDCSLRW
;
A
#
# COMPACT_ATOMS: atom_id res chain seq x y z
N MET A 1 46.70 18.07 22.61
CA MET A 1 45.77 17.49 21.65
C MET A 1 44.40 17.47 22.33
N SER A 2 43.35 18.00 21.65
CA SER A 2 42.01 18.03 22.20
C SER A 2 41.53 16.62 22.62
N THR A 3 40.90 16.52 23.77
CA THR A 3 40.31 15.30 24.29
C THR A 3 38.96 15.01 23.66
N MET A 4 38.33 16.00 23.01
CA MET A 4 37.10 15.85 22.27
C MET A 4 37.32 15.73 20.75
N ARG A 5 36.53 14.94 20.05
CA ARG A 5 36.47 14.85 18.59
C ARG A 5 35.02 15.02 18.15
N CYS A 6 34.77 15.80 17.12
CA CYS A 6 33.43 16.00 16.57
C CYS A 6 33.45 16.21 15.06
N CYS A 7 32.32 16.09 14.44
CA CYS A 7 32.09 16.46 13.05
C CYS A 7 30.64 16.91 12.87
N ILE A 8 30.43 17.94 12.07
CA ILE A 8 29.11 18.34 11.61
C ILE A 8 28.87 17.66 10.27
N ASP A 9 27.81 16.83 10.19
CA ASP A 9 27.42 16.14 8.97
C ASP A 9 26.54 17.03 8.10
N LYS A 10 25.63 17.81 8.71
CA LYS A 10 24.65 18.64 8.00
C LYS A 10 24.12 19.77 8.87
N ALA A 11 23.85 20.93 8.24
CA ALA A 11 23.10 22.03 8.82
C ALA A 11 22.05 22.49 7.79
N GLU A 12 20.77 22.49 8.15
CA GLU A 12 19.67 22.76 7.20
C GLU A 12 18.43 23.35 7.88
N MET A 13 17.55 23.98 7.08
CA MET A 13 16.21 24.37 7.52
C MET A 13 15.23 23.22 7.41
N ASN A 14 14.40 23.01 8.42
CA ASN A 14 13.35 22.01 8.44
C ASN A 14 12.00 22.67 8.75
N HIS A 15 11.03 22.52 7.87
CA HIS A 15 9.70 23.14 7.93
C HIS A 15 8.59 22.19 8.40
N SER A 16 8.90 20.98 8.87
CA SER A 16 7.88 20.07 9.42
C SER A 16 7.24 20.67 10.69
N GLY A 17 6.18 21.43 10.51
CA GLY A 17 5.30 21.98 11.56
C GLY A 17 5.72 23.31 12.19
N LYS A 18 6.98 23.69 12.29
CA LYS A 18 7.48 25.02 12.71
C LYS A 18 8.89 25.24 12.14
N ASP A 19 9.17 26.45 11.71
CA ASP A 19 10.49 26.84 11.19
C ASP A 19 11.58 26.60 12.22
N ARG A 20 12.46 25.66 11.92
CA ARG A 20 13.60 25.34 12.78
C ARG A 20 14.85 25.07 11.97
N PHE A 21 15.97 25.51 12.51
CA PHE A 21 17.29 25.21 11.97
C PHE A 21 17.85 23.99 12.68
N GLU A 22 18.29 22.98 11.92
CA GLU A 22 18.81 21.73 12.44
C GLU A 22 20.28 21.61 12.14
N ILE A 23 21.07 21.27 13.17
CA ILE A 23 22.50 20.94 13.03
C ILE A 23 22.66 19.49 13.48
N ARG A 24 23.18 18.65 12.59
CA ARG A 24 23.39 17.21 12.83
C ARG A 24 24.87 16.89 12.78
N GLY A 25 25.34 16.03 13.67
CA GLY A 25 26.72 15.59 13.71
C GLY A 25 26.94 14.51 14.74
N TRP A 26 28.19 14.32 15.10
CA TRP A 26 28.61 13.45 16.18
C TRP A 26 29.71 14.11 17.01
N ILE A 27 29.81 13.70 18.29
CA ILE A 27 30.82 14.13 19.24
C ILE A 27 31.22 12.99 20.15
N TYR A 28 32.51 12.91 20.46
CA TYR A 28 33.10 11.89 21.33
C TYR A 28 34.14 12.51 22.26
N SER A 29 34.06 12.17 23.55
CA SER A 29 35.10 12.53 24.54
C SER A 29 35.88 11.28 24.95
N LYS A 30 37.22 11.31 24.74
CA LYS A 30 38.13 10.21 25.10
C LYS A 30 38.13 9.86 26.58
N LYS A 31 37.60 10.71 27.43
CA LYS A 31 37.64 10.55 28.89
C LYS A 31 36.26 10.25 29.48
N GLY A 32 35.23 9.94 28.67
CA GLY A 32 33.89 9.62 29.13
C GLY A 32 33.21 10.72 29.96
N ARG A 33 33.57 12.01 29.71
CA ARG A 33 33.01 13.15 30.43
C ARG A 33 31.71 13.59 29.80
N GLU A 34 30.81 14.10 30.63
CA GLU A 34 29.56 14.70 30.15
C GLU A 34 29.84 15.91 29.25
N ILE A 35 29.22 15.92 28.09
CA ILE A 35 29.41 16.95 27.06
C ILE A 35 28.14 17.78 26.98
N THR A 36 28.29 19.09 27.12
CA THR A 36 27.17 20.04 26.98
C THR A 36 27.35 20.88 25.73
N ALA A 37 26.26 21.02 24.95
CA ALA A 37 26.23 21.93 23.81
C ALA A 37 25.99 23.37 24.28
N VAL A 38 26.56 24.33 23.57
CA VAL A 38 26.36 25.78 23.80
C VAL A 38 26.12 26.43 22.44
N VAL A 39 24.97 27.05 22.26
CA VAL A 39 24.61 27.77 21.02
C VAL A 39 24.52 29.25 21.31
N LYS A 40 25.32 30.07 20.61
CA LYS A 40 25.37 31.51 20.81
C LYS A 40 25.28 32.32 19.52
N ALA A 41 24.79 33.55 19.63
CA ALA A 41 24.91 34.56 18.60
C ALA A 41 26.03 35.52 18.97
N ASP A 42 26.97 35.79 18.04
CA ASP A 42 28.11 36.70 18.20
C ASP A 42 28.90 36.48 19.51
N ARG A 43 28.98 35.23 19.99
CA ARG A 43 29.60 34.85 21.28
C ARG A 43 29.00 35.50 22.53
N LYS A 44 27.93 36.27 22.40
CA LYS A 44 27.36 37.08 23.49
C LYS A 44 26.02 36.61 23.96
N GLN A 45 25.12 36.30 23.02
CA GLN A 45 23.73 35.95 23.31
C GLN A 45 23.52 34.47 23.21
N ASP A 46 23.04 33.82 24.28
CA ASP A 46 22.63 32.44 24.25
C ASP A 46 21.35 32.26 23.42
N ILE A 47 21.34 31.28 22.53
CA ILE A 47 20.21 30.90 21.69
C ILE A 47 19.57 29.66 22.26
N PRO A 48 18.26 29.67 22.54
CA PRO A 48 17.54 28.49 23.00
C PRO A 48 17.55 27.38 21.95
N TYR A 49 17.91 26.18 22.37
CA TYR A 49 17.94 25.01 21.51
C TYR A 49 17.40 23.76 22.24
N LYS A 50 17.09 22.71 21.45
CA LYS A 50 16.84 21.34 21.94
C LYS A 50 17.87 20.41 21.31
N MET A 51 18.59 19.65 22.14
CA MET A 51 19.51 18.61 21.65
C MET A 51 18.89 17.23 21.85
N VAL A 52 19.02 16.38 20.83
CA VAL A 52 18.63 14.98 20.88
C VAL A 52 19.86 14.15 20.53
N ASN A 53 20.21 13.22 21.39
CA ASN A 53 21.33 12.30 21.17
C ASN A 53 20.85 11.09 20.35
N VAL A 54 21.63 10.72 19.33
CA VAL A 54 21.32 9.63 18.41
C VAL A 54 22.48 8.63 18.34
N LYS A 55 22.18 7.35 18.12
CA LYS A 55 23.21 6.32 17.90
C LYS A 55 23.90 6.54 16.55
N ARG A 56 25.20 6.30 16.49
CA ARG A 56 26.03 6.40 15.28
C ARG A 56 26.98 5.20 15.19
N PRO A 57 26.47 4.02 14.81
CA PRO A 57 27.28 2.80 14.68
C PRO A 57 28.45 2.95 13.69
N ASP A 58 28.26 3.77 12.66
CA ASP A 58 29.30 4.10 11.68
C ASP A 58 30.50 4.82 12.30
N VAL A 59 30.23 5.76 13.23
CA VAL A 59 31.24 6.53 13.96
C VAL A 59 31.91 5.66 15.03
N GLN A 60 31.14 4.86 15.76
CA GLN A 60 31.65 3.91 16.76
C GLN A 60 32.66 2.95 16.12
N LYS A 61 32.31 2.33 15.01
CA LYS A 61 33.21 1.46 14.25
C LYS A 61 34.48 2.20 13.77
N ALA A 62 34.34 3.45 13.32
CA ALA A 62 35.45 4.25 12.85
C ALA A 62 36.42 4.66 13.99
N LEU A 63 35.91 4.78 15.22
CA LEU A 63 36.69 5.12 16.42
C LEU A 63 37.24 3.90 17.16
N GLY A 64 36.85 2.67 16.75
CA GLY A 64 37.27 1.41 17.38
C GLY A 64 36.70 1.21 18.79
N LEU A 65 35.47 1.66 19.03
CA LEU A 65 34.78 1.53 20.32
C LEU A 65 33.98 0.21 20.33
N GLU A 66 34.16 -0.58 21.38
CA GLU A 66 33.51 -1.89 21.55
C GLU A 66 32.14 -1.79 22.22
N ASP A 67 31.84 -0.67 22.94
CA ASP A 67 30.58 -0.48 23.65
C ASP A 67 29.54 0.28 22.83
N ASP A 68 28.44 -0.37 22.49
CA ASP A 68 27.31 0.18 21.70
C ASP A 68 26.35 1.06 22.53
N SER A 69 26.61 1.29 23.80
CA SER A 69 25.76 2.09 24.70
C SER A 69 25.89 3.60 24.48
N GLU A 70 26.97 4.11 23.89
CA GLU A 70 27.22 5.54 23.75
C GLU A 70 26.49 6.13 22.54
N LYS A 71 25.59 7.08 22.79
CA LYS A 71 24.92 7.87 21.74
C LYS A 71 25.84 8.99 21.26
N LEU A 72 26.75 8.68 20.34
CA LEU A 72 27.76 9.64 19.84
C LEU A 72 27.21 10.71 18.91
N GLY A 73 26.07 10.46 18.30
CA GLY A 73 25.41 11.40 17.40
C GLY A 73 24.53 12.40 18.13
N PHE A 74 24.36 13.58 17.52
CA PHE A 74 23.42 14.59 18.02
C PHE A 74 22.64 15.25 16.90
N VAL A 75 21.45 15.75 17.25
CA VAL A 75 20.67 16.70 16.45
C VAL A 75 20.32 17.88 17.35
N ILE A 76 20.76 19.07 16.96
CA ILE A 76 20.42 20.32 17.64
C ILE A 76 19.31 21.01 16.84
N TYR A 77 18.25 21.37 17.50
CA TYR A 77 17.10 22.08 16.97
C TYR A 77 17.04 23.51 17.53
N ILE A 78 17.13 24.50 16.65
CA ILE A 78 16.97 25.92 17.00
C ILE A 78 15.64 26.39 16.39
N LYS A 79 14.64 26.71 17.25
CA LYS A 79 13.34 27.21 16.83
C LYS A 79 13.39 28.73 16.62
N ASP A 80 12.53 29.20 15.71
CA ASP A 80 12.34 30.65 15.45
C ASP A 80 13.66 31.39 15.19
N ILE A 81 14.57 30.76 14.47
CA ILE A 81 15.92 31.33 14.20
C ILE A 81 15.83 32.68 13.51
N SER A 82 14.71 32.97 12.82
CA SER A 82 14.42 34.27 12.19
C SER A 82 14.45 35.46 13.14
N LYS A 83 14.23 35.22 14.43
CA LYS A 83 14.30 36.30 15.45
C LYS A 83 15.70 36.87 15.67
N PHE A 84 16.74 36.16 15.22
CA PHE A 84 18.15 36.47 15.53
C PHE A 84 18.89 37.08 14.33
N TRP A 85 18.54 36.78 13.08
CA TRP A 85 19.36 37.15 11.91
C TRP A 85 19.41 38.64 11.58
N ASN A 86 18.50 39.47 12.10
CA ASN A 86 18.56 40.93 11.95
C ASN A 86 19.30 41.64 13.09
N SER A 87 19.62 40.90 14.16
CA SER A 87 20.19 41.47 15.37
C SER A 87 21.64 41.03 15.63
N PHE A 88 22.07 39.97 14.96
CA PHE A 88 23.37 39.33 15.13
C PHE A 88 24.00 38.95 13.79
N GLU A 89 25.34 38.85 13.74
CA GLU A 89 26.05 38.50 12.51
C GLU A 89 26.29 37.01 12.35
N GLU A 90 26.60 36.28 13.43
CA GLU A 90 27.05 34.90 13.37
C GLU A 90 26.38 34.01 14.41
N LEU A 91 26.08 32.77 13.99
CA LEU A 91 25.65 31.66 14.85
C LEU A 91 26.83 30.76 15.13
N GLU A 92 27.05 30.44 16.39
CA GLU A 92 28.13 29.56 16.85
C GLU A 92 27.58 28.41 17.68
N LEU A 93 28.07 27.18 17.41
CA LEU A 93 27.86 25.99 18.23
C LEU A 93 29.18 25.51 18.77
N SER A 94 29.27 25.40 20.07
CA SER A 94 30.40 24.84 20.78
C SER A 94 29.97 23.70 21.69
N PHE A 95 30.89 22.79 21.96
CA PHE A 95 30.72 21.77 22.98
C PHE A 95 31.75 21.95 24.09
N THR A 96 31.30 21.77 25.32
CA THR A 96 32.17 21.87 26.49
C THR A 96 32.08 20.60 27.33
N ASP A 97 33.26 20.16 27.87
CA ASP A 97 33.36 19.10 28.86
C ASP A 97 33.87 19.69 30.14
N SER A 98 33.81 20.04 31.07
CA SER A 98 34.42 20.59 32.31
C SER A 98 35.88 21.06 32.20
N VAL A 99 36.59 20.78 31.12
CA VAL A 99 38.05 21.07 30.95
C VAL A 99 38.34 21.88 29.71
N GLU A 100 37.67 21.60 28.62
CA GLU A 100 37.87 22.29 27.34
C GLU A 100 36.55 22.62 26.65
N THR A 101 36.59 23.65 25.82
CA THR A 101 35.46 24.00 24.92
C THR A 101 36.01 24.01 23.50
N ILE A 102 35.28 23.33 22.61
CA ILE A 102 35.59 23.29 21.18
C ILE A 102 34.46 23.94 20.39
N GLU A 103 34.80 24.88 19.52
CA GLU A 103 33.89 25.45 18.54
C GLU A 103 33.77 24.42 17.36
N VAL A 104 32.56 24.03 17.01
CA VAL A 104 32.36 22.96 16.05
C VAL A 104 31.58 23.41 14.81
N TYR A 105 30.82 24.48 14.93
CA TYR A 105 30.09 25.06 13.82
C TYR A 105 29.96 26.56 13.98
N LYS A 106 30.21 27.27 12.89
CA LYS A 106 30.08 28.70 12.82
C LYS A 106 29.53 29.09 11.45
N GLU A 107 28.49 29.91 11.43
CA GLU A 107 27.88 30.35 10.18
C GLU A 107 27.23 31.72 10.32
N LYS A 108 27.30 32.54 9.25
CA LYS A 108 26.66 33.86 9.22
C LYS A 108 25.17 33.77 9.15
N PHE A 109 24.43 34.54 9.93
CA PHE A 109 22.97 34.59 9.85
C PHE A 109 22.46 34.98 8.46
N SER A 110 23.20 35.82 7.71
CA SER A 110 22.84 36.14 6.31
C SER A 110 22.86 34.92 5.38
N LYS A 111 23.70 33.91 5.67
CA LYS A 111 23.70 32.65 4.92
C LYS A 111 22.59 31.72 5.38
N ILE A 112 22.30 31.68 6.68
CA ILE A 112 21.18 30.93 7.26
C ILE A 112 19.84 31.48 6.71
N GLN A 113 19.72 32.82 6.62
CA GLN A 113 18.58 33.48 6.02
C GLN A 113 18.37 33.07 4.54
N LYS A 114 19.44 33.06 3.75
CA LYS A 114 19.40 32.59 2.38
C LYS A 114 18.94 31.10 2.27
N LEU A 115 19.41 30.26 3.20
CA LEU A 115 18.94 28.86 3.27
C LEU A 115 17.44 28.78 3.59
N TYR A 116 16.96 29.62 4.51
CA TYR A 116 15.55 29.74 4.83
C TYR A 116 14.73 30.19 3.61
N GLU A 117 15.11 31.29 2.98
CA GLU A 117 14.42 31.84 1.81
C GLU A 117 14.36 30.81 0.67
N LYS A 118 15.45 30.10 0.42
CA LYS A 118 15.50 29.02 -0.56
C LYS A 118 14.59 27.85 -0.21
N SER A 119 14.42 27.54 1.05
CA SER A 119 13.58 26.44 1.54
C SER A 119 12.07 26.75 1.53
N LEU A 120 11.69 28.03 1.31
CA LEU A 120 10.29 28.45 1.19
C LEU A 120 9.63 28.04 -0.13
N ILE A 121 10.45 27.81 -1.16
CA ILE A 121 9.97 27.28 -2.44
C ILE A 121 10.11 25.75 -2.41
N LYS A 122 8.97 25.08 -2.52
CA LYS A 122 8.89 23.63 -2.68
C LYS A 122 8.46 23.31 -4.10
N TYR A 123 9.15 22.42 -4.78
CA TYR A 123 8.79 22.00 -6.13
C TYR A 123 9.23 20.57 -6.41
N SER A 124 8.56 19.94 -7.36
CA SER A 124 8.97 18.69 -7.98
C SER A 124 8.78 18.75 -9.48
N ILE A 125 9.67 18.09 -10.19
CA ILE A 125 9.51 17.79 -11.62
C ILE A 125 9.12 16.33 -11.71
N ASP A 126 7.86 16.07 -12.02
CA ASP A 126 7.32 14.71 -12.08
C ASP A 126 7.79 14.01 -13.35
N SER A 127 7.82 14.76 -14.46
CA SER A 127 8.34 14.24 -15.75
C SER A 127 8.95 15.33 -16.61
N ALA A 128 9.97 14.97 -17.37
CA ALA A 128 10.55 15.79 -18.42
C ALA A 128 10.97 14.90 -19.58
N ALA A 129 10.36 15.07 -20.76
CA ALA A 129 10.58 14.23 -21.93
C ALA A 129 10.64 15.06 -23.23
N ILE A 130 11.39 14.54 -24.20
CA ILE A 130 11.38 15.06 -25.57
C ILE A 130 10.32 14.29 -26.35
N VAL A 131 9.30 14.99 -26.81
CA VAL A 131 8.21 14.42 -27.62
C VAL A 131 8.16 15.23 -28.93
N GLU A 132 8.48 14.59 -30.04
CA GLU A 132 8.64 15.23 -31.32
C GLU A 132 9.64 16.39 -31.27
N ASP A 133 9.24 17.61 -31.61
CA ASP A 133 10.05 18.84 -31.60
C ASP A 133 9.87 19.68 -30.31
N MET A 134 9.23 19.12 -29.27
CA MET A 134 8.95 19.81 -28.02
C MET A 134 9.59 19.07 -26.82
N VAL A 135 9.98 19.83 -25.83
CA VAL A 135 10.28 19.32 -24.46
C VAL A 135 9.05 19.55 -23.61
N ARG A 136 8.42 18.48 -23.17
CA ARG A 136 7.28 18.54 -22.26
C ARG A 136 7.76 18.32 -20.83
N VAL A 137 7.39 19.23 -19.95
CA VAL A 137 7.74 19.17 -18.51
C VAL A 137 6.47 19.27 -17.70
N LYS A 138 6.27 18.33 -16.77
CA LYS A 138 5.19 18.37 -15.77
C LYS A 138 5.78 18.43 -14.38
N GLY A 139 5.13 19.16 -13.49
CA GLY A 139 5.54 19.27 -12.10
C GLY A 139 4.60 20.16 -11.31
N TRP A 140 5.05 20.53 -10.11
CA TRP A 140 4.33 21.46 -9.25
C TRP A 140 5.33 22.35 -8.49
N ALA A 141 4.84 23.54 -8.08
CA ALA A 141 5.63 24.47 -7.29
C ALA A 141 4.76 25.27 -6.31
N LEU A 142 5.25 25.38 -5.08
CA LEU A 142 4.62 26.11 -3.98
C LEU A 142 5.60 27.07 -3.33
N TYR A 143 5.13 28.24 -2.94
CA TYR A 143 5.80 29.20 -2.09
C TYR A 143 4.96 29.50 -0.85
N LYS A 144 5.43 29.18 0.36
CA LYS A 144 4.68 29.34 1.61
C LYS A 144 3.22 28.82 1.52
N ASN A 145 3.03 27.64 0.95
CA ASN A 145 1.73 27.03 0.71
C ASN A 145 0.79 27.85 -0.22
N ARG A 146 1.34 28.65 -1.11
CA ARG A 146 0.66 29.30 -2.23
C ARG A 146 1.29 28.89 -3.53
N LYS A 147 0.61 29.09 -4.66
CA LYS A 147 1.16 28.88 -5.99
C LYS A 147 2.47 29.65 -6.15
N CYS A 148 3.50 28.98 -6.69
CA CYS A 148 4.75 29.62 -7.07
C CYS A 148 4.85 29.74 -8.59
N PRO A 149 5.05 30.93 -9.16
CA PRO A 149 5.26 31.11 -10.58
C PRO A 149 6.51 30.39 -11.07
N VAL A 150 6.44 29.86 -12.30
CA VAL A 150 7.58 29.26 -13.01
C VAL A 150 7.82 30.02 -14.32
N THR A 151 9.07 30.33 -14.59
CA THR A 151 9.52 30.91 -15.87
C THR A 151 10.62 30.03 -16.47
N VAL A 152 10.80 30.12 -17.77
CA VAL A 152 11.74 29.28 -18.51
C VAL A 152 12.84 30.13 -19.14
N TRP A 153 14.08 29.72 -18.91
CA TRP A 153 15.26 30.48 -19.33
C TRP A 153 16.24 29.60 -20.08
N ASP A 154 16.99 30.20 -21.05
CA ASP A 154 18.11 29.51 -21.67
C ASP A 154 19.40 29.63 -20.83
N SER A 155 20.43 28.89 -21.22
CA SER A 155 21.74 28.90 -20.53
C SER A 155 22.47 30.25 -20.58
N ASN A 156 22.04 31.19 -21.40
CA ASN A 156 22.59 32.53 -21.53
C ASN A 156 21.83 33.55 -20.67
N GLY A 157 20.84 33.12 -19.90
CA GLY A 157 20.04 34.01 -19.06
C GLY A 157 18.98 34.80 -19.84
N LYS A 158 18.52 34.29 -20.99
CA LYS A 158 17.41 34.87 -21.75
C LYS A 158 16.15 34.06 -21.51
N GLU A 159 15.05 34.74 -21.21
CA GLU A 159 13.76 34.12 -21.02
C GLU A 159 13.22 33.50 -22.34
N ILE A 160 12.73 32.26 -22.23
CA ILE A 160 12.10 31.53 -23.32
C ILE A 160 10.59 31.68 -23.19
N LYS A 161 9.96 32.36 -24.11
CA LYS A 161 8.49 32.37 -24.16
C LYS A 161 7.98 31.01 -24.63
N CYS A 162 7.23 30.36 -23.73
CA CYS A 162 6.63 29.07 -23.96
C CYS A 162 5.22 29.02 -23.36
N GLU A 163 4.47 28.02 -23.72
CA GLU A 163 3.13 27.78 -23.19
C GLU A 163 3.24 27.07 -21.86
N ILE A 164 2.61 27.64 -20.83
CA ILE A 164 2.55 27.10 -19.48
C ILE A 164 1.09 26.95 -19.08
N GLU A 165 0.62 25.73 -19.06
CA GLU A 165 -0.70 25.37 -18.56
C GLU A 165 -0.62 25.13 -17.06
N GLN A 166 -1.60 25.61 -16.29
CA GLN A 166 -1.71 25.35 -14.87
C GLN A 166 -2.62 24.16 -14.65
N GLU A 167 -2.29 23.36 -13.66
CA GLU A 167 -3.06 22.16 -13.31
C GLU A 167 -3.37 22.15 -11.81
N GLU A 168 -4.58 21.70 -11.48
CA GLU A 168 -4.89 21.37 -10.09
C GLU A 168 -4.08 20.13 -9.66
N ARG A 169 -3.60 20.15 -8.42
CA ARG A 169 -2.83 19.03 -7.83
C ARG A 169 -3.41 18.68 -6.45
N PRO A 170 -4.57 18.01 -6.42
CA PRO A 170 -5.20 17.63 -5.17
C PRO A 170 -4.30 16.76 -4.27
N ASP A 171 -3.44 15.95 -4.87
CA ASP A 171 -2.40 15.15 -4.20
C ASP A 171 -1.40 16.04 -3.44
N VAL A 172 -0.87 17.05 -4.10
CA VAL A 172 0.08 18.00 -3.51
C VAL A 172 -0.62 18.89 -2.47
N ASN A 173 -1.83 19.37 -2.81
CA ASN A 173 -2.62 20.22 -1.92
C ASN A 173 -2.96 19.48 -0.62
N CYS A 174 -3.26 18.19 -0.67
CA CYS A 174 -3.48 17.34 0.49
C CYS A 174 -2.21 17.19 1.34
N ILE A 175 -1.06 16.85 0.73
CA ILE A 175 0.23 16.65 1.42
C ILE A 175 0.64 17.90 2.21
N PHE A 176 0.42 19.10 1.64
CA PHE A 176 0.82 20.36 2.27
C PHE A 176 -0.32 21.04 3.04
N SER A 177 -1.48 20.37 3.17
CA SER A 177 -2.67 20.90 3.89
C SER A 177 -3.07 22.30 3.42
N ILE A 178 -3.10 22.50 2.10
CA ILE A 178 -3.49 23.75 1.46
C ILE A 178 -4.85 23.62 0.77
N ASP A 179 -5.46 24.77 0.42
CA ASP A 179 -6.75 24.80 -0.24
C ASP A 179 -6.74 24.01 -1.54
N LYS A 180 -7.73 23.15 -1.72
CA LYS A 180 -7.87 22.25 -2.89
C LYS A 180 -7.99 23.00 -4.23
N THR A 181 -8.38 24.27 -4.20
CA THR A 181 -8.53 25.13 -5.39
C THR A 181 -7.22 25.75 -5.86
N ILE A 182 -6.11 25.54 -5.16
CA ILE A 182 -4.82 26.08 -5.55
C ILE A 182 -4.22 25.23 -6.69
N GLU A 183 -4.17 25.80 -7.90
CA GLU A 183 -3.52 25.24 -9.07
C GLU A 183 -1.99 25.33 -8.94
N CYS A 184 -1.38 24.47 -8.14
CA CYS A 184 0.07 24.47 -7.95
C CYS A 184 0.83 23.61 -8.98
N GLY A 185 0.13 22.83 -9.77
CA GLY A 185 0.69 22.05 -10.87
C GLY A 185 0.93 22.89 -12.12
N PHE A 186 1.87 22.44 -12.95
CA PHE A 186 2.15 23.05 -14.25
C PHE A 186 2.53 22.00 -15.30
N GLN A 187 2.14 22.28 -16.53
CA GLN A 187 2.64 21.63 -17.74
C GLN A 187 3.26 22.66 -18.66
N ILE A 188 4.51 22.45 -19.07
CA ILE A 188 5.27 23.38 -19.90
C ILE A 188 5.63 22.70 -21.22
N GLN A 189 5.43 23.40 -22.35
CA GLN A 189 5.84 22.95 -23.67
C GLN A 189 6.91 23.89 -24.20
N ILE A 190 8.15 23.41 -24.37
CA ILE A 190 9.30 24.21 -24.76
C ILE A 190 9.85 23.66 -26.08
N PRO A 191 10.06 24.50 -27.14
CA PRO A 191 10.64 24.03 -28.37
C PRO A 191 12.02 23.42 -28.21
N LYS A 192 12.22 22.18 -28.70
CA LYS A 192 13.45 21.36 -28.58
C LYS A 192 14.71 22.08 -29.03
N LYS A 193 14.59 23.03 -29.97
CA LYS A 193 15.71 23.86 -30.47
C LYS A 193 16.51 24.56 -29.36
N TYR A 194 15.89 24.83 -28.21
CA TYR A 194 16.59 25.46 -27.08
C TYR A 194 17.51 24.49 -26.36
N LEU A 195 17.24 23.19 -26.36
CA LEU A 195 18.14 22.17 -25.80
C LEU A 195 19.43 21.98 -26.60
N SER A 196 19.39 22.20 -27.89
CA SER A 196 20.59 22.14 -28.75
C SER A 196 21.58 23.30 -28.52
N ARG A 197 21.11 24.36 -27.83
CA ARG A 197 21.91 25.57 -27.52
C ARG A 197 22.43 25.56 -26.07
N GLY A 198 22.13 24.55 -25.25
CA GLY A 198 22.54 24.42 -23.85
C GLY A 198 21.43 23.92 -22.97
N ASN A 199 21.56 24.13 -21.68
CA ASN A 199 20.55 23.74 -20.71
C ASN A 199 19.35 24.71 -20.74
N ILE A 200 18.16 24.17 -20.52
CA ILE A 200 16.96 24.96 -20.20
C ILE A 200 16.85 25.04 -18.69
N ILE A 201 16.57 26.21 -18.16
CA ILE A 201 16.45 26.46 -16.72
C ILE A 201 15.00 26.80 -16.40
N LEU A 202 14.35 26.03 -15.57
CA LEU A 202 13.09 26.40 -14.92
C LEU A 202 13.41 27.21 -13.70
N LEU A 203 12.95 28.45 -13.63
CA LEU A 203 13.12 29.37 -12.54
C LEU A 203 11.81 29.52 -11.79
N PHE A 204 11.80 29.11 -10.54
CA PHE A 204 10.72 29.32 -9.59
C PHE A 204 11.07 30.52 -8.74
N GLN A 205 10.28 31.58 -8.78
CA GLN A 205 10.61 32.82 -8.07
C GLN A 205 9.36 33.49 -7.53
N GLU A 206 9.43 33.85 -6.25
CA GLU A 206 8.39 34.64 -5.57
C GLU A 206 9.02 35.45 -4.43
N GLU A 207 8.65 36.72 -4.29
CA GLU A 207 9.24 37.69 -3.34
C GLU A 207 10.79 37.69 -3.47
N ASN A 208 11.50 37.39 -2.37
CA ASN A 208 12.97 37.31 -2.30
C ASN A 208 13.53 35.90 -2.42
N SER A 209 12.67 34.91 -2.74
CA SER A 209 13.01 33.49 -2.83
C SER A 209 13.13 33.03 -4.26
N GLU A 210 14.14 32.23 -4.54
CA GLU A 210 14.41 31.72 -5.88
C GLU A 210 14.88 30.25 -5.79
N ALA A 211 14.36 29.40 -6.69
CA ALA A 211 14.85 28.05 -6.91
C ALA A 211 14.98 27.75 -8.40
N LYS A 212 15.97 26.94 -8.78
CA LYS A 212 16.30 26.65 -10.18
C LYS A 212 16.35 25.15 -10.42
N TYR A 213 15.77 24.70 -11.52
CA TYR A 213 15.92 23.34 -12.02
C TYR A 213 16.46 23.35 -13.45
N SER A 214 17.59 22.66 -13.68
CA SER A 214 18.26 22.64 -14.98
C SER A 214 17.91 21.39 -15.77
N LEU A 215 17.37 21.57 -16.97
CA LEU A 215 17.07 20.53 -17.95
C LEU A 215 18.20 20.48 -18.99
N SER A 216 18.82 19.33 -19.20
CA SER A 216 19.76 19.10 -20.30
C SER A 216 19.35 17.88 -21.10
N ALA A 217 19.62 17.90 -22.42
CA ALA A 217 19.34 16.78 -23.32
C ALA A 217 20.02 15.48 -22.81
N ARG A 218 21.26 15.57 -22.33
CA ARG A 218 22.00 14.43 -21.79
C ARG A 218 21.34 13.87 -20.53
N ARG A 219 20.89 14.73 -19.64
CA ARG A 219 20.23 14.33 -18.39
C ARG A 219 18.86 13.72 -18.67
N MET A 220 18.05 14.31 -19.53
CA MET A 220 16.74 13.76 -19.91
C MET A 220 16.85 12.43 -20.62
N ASN A 221 17.79 12.29 -21.56
CA ASN A 221 18.04 11.02 -22.22
C ASN A 221 18.54 9.95 -21.25
N PHE A 222 19.38 10.32 -20.27
CA PHE A 222 19.84 9.43 -19.21
C PHE A 222 18.70 9.06 -18.26
N GLU A 223 17.96 10.03 -17.73
CA GLU A 223 16.86 9.82 -16.78
C GLU A 223 15.69 9.02 -17.38
N ASN A 224 15.44 9.17 -18.69
CA ASN A 224 14.45 8.40 -19.43
C ASN A 224 14.96 7.05 -19.93
N SER A 225 16.27 6.80 -19.88
CA SER A 225 16.84 5.48 -20.19
C SER A 225 16.55 4.49 -19.04
N THR A 226 16.50 3.20 -19.37
CA THR A 226 16.36 2.14 -18.39
C THR A 226 17.42 2.27 -17.29
N PHE A 227 18.65 2.58 -17.67
CA PHE A 227 19.78 2.75 -16.78
C PHE A 227 19.65 3.98 -15.86
N GLY A 228 19.14 5.11 -16.38
CA GLY A 228 18.94 6.32 -15.58
C GLY A 228 17.84 6.18 -14.55
N LYS A 229 16.78 5.47 -14.90
CA LYS A 229 15.69 5.14 -13.98
C LYS A 229 16.18 4.28 -12.81
N TYR A 230 17.00 3.26 -13.08
CA TYR A 230 17.67 2.45 -12.04
C TYR A 230 18.60 3.27 -11.15
N TYR A 231 19.39 4.17 -11.74
CA TYR A 231 20.30 5.03 -10.98
C TYR A 231 19.58 5.94 -9.98
N LYS A 232 18.43 6.46 -10.37
CA LYS A 232 17.61 7.36 -9.54
C LYS A 232 17.03 6.64 -8.30
N GLN A 233 16.70 5.35 -8.44
CA GLN A 233 16.08 4.54 -7.37
C GLN A 233 17.08 3.95 -6.37
N LEU A 234 18.27 3.57 -6.82
CA LEU A 234 19.21 2.81 -5.97
C LEU A 234 20.22 3.65 -5.20
N GLY A 235 20.42 4.91 -5.57
CA GLY A 235 21.39 5.78 -4.94
C GLY A 235 22.88 5.40 -5.16
N PRO A 236 23.85 6.31 -4.87
CA PRO A 236 25.25 6.13 -5.26
C PRO A 236 26.00 4.97 -4.60
N LYS A 237 25.65 4.62 -3.36
CA LYS A 237 26.32 3.53 -2.61
C LYS A 237 25.99 2.15 -3.20
N GLN A 238 24.74 1.91 -3.54
CA GLN A 238 24.26 0.65 -4.10
C GLN A 238 24.81 0.42 -5.51
N TRP A 239 24.95 1.50 -6.30
CA TRP A 239 25.55 1.44 -7.63
C TRP A 239 26.98 0.94 -7.63
N LYS A 240 27.78 1.33 -6.65
CA LYS A 240 29.17 0.86 -6.54
C LYS A 240 29.24 -0.65 -6.28
N GLN A 241 28.35 -1.17 -5.45
CA GLN A 241 28.23 -2.62 -5.21
C GLN A 241 27.73 -3.37 -6.44
N ASN A 242 26.74 -2.83 -7.13
CA ASN A 242 26.15 -3.43 -8.33
C ASN A 242 27.10 -3.42 -9.53
N LEU A 243 27.96 -2.41 -9.68
CA LEU A 243 29.01 -2.40 -10.71
C LEU A 243 30.09 -3.45 -10.42
N LEU A 244 30.43 -3.69 -9.18
CA LEU A 244 31.31 -4.78 -8.77
C LEU A 244 30.66 -6.15 -9.04
N PHE A 245 29.38 -6.27 -8.83
CA PHE A 245 28.62 -7.48 -9.16
C PHE A 245 28.59 -7.73 -10.68
N LEU A 246 28.32 -6.68 -11.48
CA LEU A 246 28.36 -6.74 -12.95
C LEU A 246 29.69 -7.28 -13.46
N SER A 247 30.82 -6.77 -12.90
CA SER A 247 32.16 -7.19 -13.31
C SER A 247 32.47 -8.64 -12.98
N ARG A 248 31.82 -9.22 -11.97
CA ARG A 248 32.03 -10.59 -11.48
C ARG A 248 31.09 -11.62 -12.11
N HIS A 249 29.85 -11.25 -12.38
CA HIS A 249 28.78 -12.17 -12.75
C HIS A 249 28.18 -11.91 -14.14
N GLY A 250 28.63 -10.86 -14.83
CA GLY A 250 28.16 -10.52 -16.18
C GLY A 250 26.82 -9.77 -16.21
N TYR A 251 26.48 -9.24 -17.40
CA TYR A 251 25.33 -8.35 -17.59
C TYR A 251 23.98 -9.02 -17.28
N ARG A 252 23.83 -10.30 -17.59
CA ARG A 252 22.56 -11.03 -17.41
C ARG A 252 22.20 -11.20 -15.91
N GLU A 253 23.17 -11.59 -15.10
CA GLU A 253 23.00 -11.74 -13.65
C GLU A 253 22.94 -10.39 -12.94
N PHE A 254 23.73 -9.41 -13.42
CA PHE A 254 23.63 -8.02 -12.96
C PHE A 254 22.24 -7.45 -13.17
N ARG A 255 21.60 -7.69 -14.32
CA ARG A 255 20.26 -7.23 -14.59
C ARG A 255 19.22 -7.90 -13.68
N LYS A 256 19.34 -9.20 -13.43
CA LYS A 256 18.50 -9.90 -12.45
C LYS A 256 18.65 -9.32 -11.04
N GLU A 257 19.87 -8.98 -10.65
CA GLU A 257 20.12 -8.39 -9.33
C GLU A 257 19.58 -6.95 -9.21
N LEU A 258 19.69 -6.16 -10.27
CA LEU A 258 19.05 -4.84 -10.34
C LEU A 258 17.52 -4.95 -10.23
N ASP A 259 16.93 -5.88 -10.97
CA ASP A 259 15.50 -6.11 -10.98
C ASP A 259 14.96 -6.55 -9.61
N LYS A 260 15.77 -7.23 -8.77
CA LYS A 260 15.42 -7.55 -7.38
C LYS A 260 15.32 -6.32 -6.45
N HIS A 261 16.02 -5.25 -6.78
CA HIS A 261 16.11 -4.05 -5.95
C HIS A 261 15.22 -2.91 -6.42
N VAL A 262 14.58 -3.05 -7.59
CA VAL A 262 13.69 -2.05 -8.18
C VAL A 262 12.24 -2.35 -7.81
N ASN A 263 11.56 -1.34 -7.29
CA ASN A 263 10.16 -1.41 -6.89
C ASN A 263 9.27 -1.85 -8.08
N PRO A 264 8.30 -2.76 -7.90
CA PRO A 264 7.46 -3.36 -8.94
C PRO A 264 6.65 -2.37 -9.79
N SER A 265 6.51 -1.12 -9.36
CA SER A 265 5.70 -0.10 -10.03
C SER A 265 6.19 0.38 -11.40
N GLY A 266 6.96 -0.42 -12.12
CA GLY A 266 7.13 -0.08 -13.52
C GLY A 266 8.26 -0.64 -14.35
N MET A 267 9.39 -1.09 -13.80
CA MET A 267 10.51 -1.51 -14.64
C MET A 267 10.88 -3.00 -14.56
N GLY A 268 10.62 -3.66 -13.47
CA GLY A 268 10.81 -5.09 -13.32
C GLY A 268 9.71 -5.89 -14.02
N TYR A 269 8.48 -5.38 -14.05
CA TYR A 269 7.34 -6.11 -14.54
C TYR A 269 7.42 -6.47 -16.03
N GLY A 270 7.77 -5.55 -16.90
CA GLY A 270 7.86 -5.85 -18.33
C GLY A 270 8.88 -6.96 -18.68
N TYR A 271 9.90 -7.14 -17.85
CA TYR A 271 10.83 -8.26 -17.99
C TYR A 271 10.26 -9.54 -17.35
N TRP A 272 9.64 -9.43 -16.17
CA TRP A 272 8.94 -10.52 -15.51
C TRP A 272 7.86 -11.12 -16.43
N ALA A 273 7.01 -10.28 -17.01
CA ALA A 273 5.96 -10.68 -17.94
C ALA A 273 6.52 -11.45 -19.15
N LYS A 274 7.67 -11.01 -19.70
CA LYS A 274 8.35 -11.73 -20.80
C LYS A 274 8.87 -13.12 -20.39
N LEU A 275 9.33 -13.28 -19.14
CA LEU A 275 9.79 -14.58 -18.62
C LEU A 275 8.64 -15.54 -18.34
N HIS A 276 7.49 -15.01 -17.94
CA HIS A 276 6.29 -15.79 -17.60
C HIS A 276 5.31 -15.93 -18.78
N LYS A 277 5.65 -15.32 -19.91
CA LYS A 277 4.84 -15.48 -21.13
C LYS A 277 4.86 -16.92 -21.61
N VAL A 278 3.68 -17.48 -21.87
CA VAL A 278 3.52 -18.82 -22.39
C VAL A 278 4.32 -19.02 -23.69
N THR A 279 5.06 -20.10 -23.77
CA THR A 279 5.92 -20.38 -24.93
C THR A 279 5.12 -20.96 -26.09
N LYS A 280 5.66 -20.84 -27.32
CA LYS A 280 5.03 -21.48 -28.52
C LYS A 280 4.92 -23.00 -28.40
N ALA A 281 5.79 -23.64 -27.61
CA ALA A 281 5.76 -25.07 -27.39
C ALA A 281 4.57 -25.45 -26.48
N GLU A 282 4.40 -24.72 -25.38
CA GLU A 282 3.26 -24.86 -24.46
C GLU A 282 1.93 -24.61 -25.19
N LEU A 283 1.79 -23.52 -25.93
CA LEU A 283 0.59 -23.24 -26.74
C LEU A 283 0.22 -24.38 -27.71
N ARG A 284 1.25 -25.03 -28.32
CA ARG A 284 1.01 -26.17 -29.20
C ARG A 284 0.59 -27.44 -28.45
N GLN A 285 1.03 -27.59 -27.21
CA GLN A 285 0.66 -28.70 -26.34
C GLN A 285 -0.78 -28.49 -25.84
N GLU A 286 -1.08 -27.32 -25.31
CA GLU A 286 -2.41 -26.93 -24.83
C GLU A 286 -3.48 -27.07 -25.92
N ALA A 287 -3.17 -26.64 -27.15
CA ALA A 287 -4.10 -26.79 -28.30
C ALA A 287 -4.42 -28.24 -28.69
N LYS A 288 -3.70 -29.23 -28.15
CA LYS A 288 -3.92 -30.67 -28.39
C LYS A 288 -4.53 -31.37 -27.19
N GLU A 289 -4.58 -30.71 -26.05
CA GLU A 289 -5.10 -31.26 -24.82
C GLU A 289 -6.63 -31.24 -24.85
N HIS A 290 -7.25 -32.36 -24.42
CA HIS A 290 -8.67 -32.49 -24.30
C HIS A 290 -9.05 -32.59 -22.82
N PHE A 291 -10.06 -31.87 -22.44
CA PHE A 291 -10.62 -31.92 -21.10
C PHE A 291 -11.77 -32.91 -21.02
N ALA A 292 -12.02 -33.47 -19.84
CA ALA A 292 -13.14 -34.33 -19.59
C ALA A 292 -14.48 -33.61 -19.79
N TYR A 293 -14.51 -32.31 -19.53
CA TYR A 293 -15.64 -31.43 -19.79
C TYR A 293 -15.15 -30.22 -20.60
N GLU A 294 -15.70 -30.06 -21.79
CA GLU A 294 -15.34 -29.00 -22.73
C GLU A 294 -16.51 -28.04 -22.95
N PRO A 295 -16.84 -27.16 -21.99
CA PRO A 295 -17.96 -26.24 -22.08
C PRO A 295 -17.77 -25.21 -23.19
N LEU A 296 -18.90 -24.81 -23.84
CA LEU A 296 -18.89 -23.62 -24.67
C LEU A 296 -18.78 -22.36 -23.80
N ILE A 297 -17.79 -21.52 -24.07
CA ILE A 297 -17.61 -20.21 -23.42
C ILE A 297 -18.06 -19.11 -24.34
N SER A 298 -19.10 -18.36 -23.94
CA SER A 298 -19.55 -17.18 -24.68
C SER A 298 -18.85 -15.94 -24.14
N ILE A 299 -18.08 -15.28 -25.00
CA ILE A 299 -17.38 -14.01 -24.72
C ILE A 299 -18.34 -12.89 -25.14
N VAL A 300 -18.76 -12.07 -24.19
CA VAL A 300 -19.78 -11.02 -24.35
C VAL A 300 -19.10 -9.66 -24.39
N ILE A 301 -19.27 -8.92 -25.49
CA ILE A 301 -18.60 -7.64 -25.73
C ILE A 301 -19.56 -6.62 -26.31
N PRO A 302 -19.88 -5.53 -25.62
CA PRO A 302 -20.58 -4.38 -26.18
C PRO A 302 -19.64 -3.54 -27.03
N LEU A 303 -20.10 -3.08 -28.20
CA LEU A 303 -19.34 -2.22 -29.09
C LEU A 303 -19.99 -0.84 -29.19
N TYR A 304 -19.16 0.22 -29.16
CA TYR A 304 -19.58 1.58 -29.46
C TYR A 304 -18.42 2.43 -29.95
N ASN A 305 -18.46 2.88 -31.20
CA ASN A 305 -17.40 3.65 -31.85
C ASN A 305 -16.00 3.01 -31.72
N THR A 306 -15.96 1.68 -31.76
CA THR A 306 -14.72 0.91 -31.56
C THR A 306 -13.73 1.17 -32.68
N PRO A 307 -12.48 1.60 -32.39
CA PRO A 307 -11.45 1.69 -33.39
C PRO A 307 -11.14 0.34 -34.02
N LEU A 308 -11.16 0.26 -35.37
CA LEU A 308 -10.95 -1.02 -36.05
C LEU A 308 -9.61 -1.68 -35.72
N SER A 309 -8.57 -0.89 -35.44
CA SER A 309 -7.27 -1.44 -35.02
C SER A 309 -7.33 -2.18 -33.68
N TYR A 310 -8.10 -1.66 -32.72
CA TYR A 310 -8.27 -2.34 -31.42
C TYR A 310 -9.15 -3.57 -31.55
N LEU A 311 -10.24 -3.44 -32.32
CA LEU A 311 -11.10 -4.58 -32.63
C LEU A 311 -10.30 -5.72 -33.30
N GLU A 312 -9.41 -5.41 -34.24
CA GLU A 312 -8.55 -6.40 -34.90
C GLU A 312 -7.64 -7.11 -33.91
N GLU A 313 -6.95 -6.37 -33.02
CA GLU A 313 -6.08 -6.97 -31.99
C GLU A 313 -6.87 -7.88 -31.04
N LEU A 314 -8.05 -7.44 -30.60
CA LEU A 314 -8.97 -8.26 -29.79
C LEU A 314 -9.38 -9.54 -30.52
N LEU A 315 -9.87 -9.43 -31.76
CA LEU A 315 -10.29 -10.58 -32.58
C LEU A 315 -9.14 -11.58 -32.77
N GLN A 316 -7.93 -11.10 -33.07
CA GLN A 316 -6.76 -11.95 -33.22
C GLN A 316 -6.39 -12.66 -31.91
N SER A 317 -6.58 -12.02 -30.75
CA SER A 317 -6.33 -12.61 -29.45
C SER A 317 -7.33 -13.71 -29.11
N ILE A 318 -8.62 -13.55 -29.52
CA ILE A 318 -9.69 -14.53 -29.30
C ILE A 318 -9.61 -15.69 -30.31
N ILE A 319 -9.44 -15.41 -31.59
CA ILE A 319 -9.31 -16.45 -32.63
C ILE A 319 -8.06 -17.31 -32.39
N GLY A 320 -7.00 -16.69 -31.85
CA GLY A 320 -5.74 -17.35 -31.49
C GLY A 320 -5.74 -18.14 -30.21
N GLN A 321 -6.87 -18.30 -29.51
CA GLN A 321 -6.97 -19.08 -28.27
C GLN A 321 -6.65 -20.57 -28.50
N THR A 322 -5.93 -21.18 -27.56
CA THR A 322 -5.59 -22.61 -27.61
C THR A 322 -6.81 -23.51 -27.36
N TYR A 323 -7.77 -23.05 -26.61
CA TYR A 323 -9.06 -23.73 -26.43
C TYR A 323 -10.04 -23.34 -27.55
N PRO A 324 -10.60 -24.31 -28.32
CA PRO A 324 -11.35 -24.00 -29.55
C PRO A 324 -12.83 -23.75 -29.35
N ASN A 325 -13.46 -24.25 -28.24
CA ASN A 325 -14.92 -24.23 -28.03
C ASN A 325 -15.40 -22.93 -27.36
N TRP A 326 -15.37 -21.85 -28.13
CA TRP A 326 -15.86 -20.54 -27.73
C TRP A 326 -16.80 -19.91 -28.76
N GLN A 327 -17.63 -18.98 -28.30
CA GLN A 327 -18.49 -18.11 -29.09
C GLN A 327 -18.17 -16.67 -28.73
N LEU A 328 -18.04 -15.79 -29.74
CA LEU A 328 -17.90 -14.34 -29.53
C LEU A 328 -19.24 -13.66 -29.85
N CYS A 329 -19.79 -12.95 -28.88
CA CYS A 329 -21.08 -12.27 -28.96
C CYS A 329 -20.84 -10.75 -28.97
N LEU A 330 -21.06 -10.10 -30.09
CA LEU A 330 -20.83 -8.67 -30.33
C LEU A 330 -22.15 -7.95 -30.56
N ALA A 331 -22.47 -6.95 -29.74
CA ALA A 331 -23.62 -6.08 -29.92
C ALA A 331 -23.13 -4.65 -30.14
N ASP A 332 -23.39 -4.10 -31.32
CA ASP A 332 -22.82 -2.82 -31.77
C ASP A 332 -23.87 -1.70 -31.81
N GLY A 333 -23.74 -0.77 -30.84
CA GLY A 333 -24.56 0.45 -30.75
C GLY A 333 -23.99 1.64 -31.55
N SER A 334 -22.96 1.45 -32.37
CA SER A 334 -22.35 2.52 -33.15
C SER A 334 -23.30 3.14 -34.18
N PRO A 335 -23.21 4.46 -34.43
CA PRO A 335 -24.09 5.12 -35.40
C PRO A 335 -23.77 4.77 -36.85
N ASN A 336 -22.59 4.20 -37.15
CA ASN A 336 -22.11 3.81 -38.48
C ASN A 336 -22.03 2.29 -38.64
N ASP A 337 -21.78 1.80 -39.84
CA ASP A 337 -21.68 0.39 -40.19
C ASP A 337 -20.25 -0.13 -40.38
N GLN A 338 -19.27 0.63 -39.93
CA GLN A 338 -17.84 0.33 -40.16
C GLN A 338 -17.44 -1.03 -39.57
N VAL A 339 -17.84 -1.32 -38.34
CA VAL A 339 -17.55 -2.59 -37.68
C VAL A 339 -18.24 -3.75 -38.42
N GLN A 340 -19.51 -3.58 -38.83
CA GLN A 340 -20.24 -4.59 -39.57
C GLN A 340 -19.52 -4.97 -40.87
N LYS A 341 -19.21 -3.96 -41.70
CA LYS A 341 -18.49 -4.18 -42.95
C LYS A 341 -17.13 -4.81 -42.76
N TYR A 342 -16.41 -4.38 -41.72
CA TYR A 342 -15.09 -4.93 -41.41
C TYR A 342 -15.19 -6.42 -41.05
N LEU A 343 -16.18 -6.82 -40.25
CA LEU A 343 -16.40 -8.22 -39.86
C LEU A 343 -16.86 -9.07 -41.07
N GLU A 344 -17.76 -8.56 -41.91
CA GLU A 344 -18.21 -9.26 -43.09
C GLU A 344 -17.05 -9.52 -44.08
N GLU A 345 -16.20 -8.53 -44.31
CA GLU A 345 -15.08 -8.60 -45.26
C GLU A 345 -13.95 -9.52 -44.77
N ASN A 346 -13.59 -9.44 -43.48
CA ASN A 346 -12.40 -10.11 -42.95
C ASN A 346 -12.71 -11.40 -42.17
N TYR A 347 -13.91 -11.52 -41.58
CA TYR A 347 -14.28 -12.60 -40.62
C TYR A 347 -15.61 -13.28 -40.97
N GLY A 348 -16.22 -13.01 -42.12
CA GLY A 348 -17.53 -13.56 -42.55
C GLY A 348 -17.56 -15.09 -42.60
N LYS A 349 -16.43 -15.80 -42.58
CA LYS A 349 -16.34 -17.28 -42.54
C LYS A 349 -16.19 -17.83 -41.11
N GLU A 350 -15.92 -17.01 -40.12
CA GLU A 350 -15.74 -17.47 -38.75
C GLU A 350 -17.11 -17.62 -38.05
N LYS A 351 -17.59 -18.83 -37.99
CA LYS A 351 -18.95 -19.15 -37.49
C LYS A 351 -19.10 -18.97 -35.96
N ARG A 352 -18.00 -18.84 -35.25
CA ARG A 352 -18.01 -18.64 -33.80
C ARG A 352 -18.24 -17.16 -33.41
N ILE A 353 -18.22 -16.24 -34.37
CA ILE A 353 -18.55 -14.82 -34.16
C ILE A 353 -20.04 -14.63 -34.47
N THR A 354 -20.77 -14.14 -33.49
CA THR A 354 -22.16 -13.69 -33.62
C THR A 354 -22.17 -12.18 -33.43
N TYR A 355 -22.61 -11.46 -34.44
CA TYR A 355 -22.67 -10.00 -34.43
C TYR A 355 -24.09 -9.50 -34.64
N GLU A 356 -24.49 -8.53 -33.83
CA GLU A 356 -25.74 -7.80 -33.96
C GLU A 356 -25.54 -6.30 -33.98
N ARG A 357 -26.06 -5.62 -34.99
CA ARG A 357 -26.09 -4.17 -35.04
C ARG A 357 -27.35 -3.66 -34.37
N LEU A 358 -27.20 -2.87 -33.31
CA LEU A 358 -28.30 -2.34 -32.55
C LEU A 358 -28.98 -1.17 -33.31
N LYS A 359 -30.28 -1.02 -33.16
CA LYS A 359 -31.03 0.10 -33.78
C LYS A 359 -30.66 1.46 -33.18
N LYS A 360 -30.22 1.46 -31.91
CA LYS A 360 -29.78 2.65 -31.17
C LYS A 360 -28.76 2.23 -30.12
N ASN A 361 -27.91 3.14 -29.73
CA ASN A 361 -27.05 2.97 -28.55
C ASN A 361 -27.92 3.07 -27.28
N GLY A 362 -27.96 2.01 -26.50
CA GLY A 362 -28.67 1.95 -25.22
C GLY A 362 -27.82 2.40 -24.02
N GLY A 363 -26.53 2.55 -24.21
CA GLY A 363 -25.53 2.66 -23.13
C GLY A 363 -24.85 1.31 -22.87
N ILE A 364 -23.87 1.31 -21.96
CA ILE A 364 -23.02 0.15 -21.77
C ILE A 364 -23.81 -1.06 -21.26
N SER A 365 -24.67 -0.88 -20.26
CA SER A 365 -25.49 -1.98 -19.71
C SER A 365 -26.44 -2.58 -20.76
N GLU A 366 -27.21 -1.75 -21.47
CA GLU A 366 -28.17 -2.24 -22.45
C GLU A 366 -27.44 -2.91 -23.65
N ASN A 367 -26.33 -2.33 -24.14
CA ASN A 367 -25.57 -2.97 -25.21
C ASN A 367 -24.92 -4.30 -24.76
N THR A 368 -24.49 -4.40 -23.50
CA THR A 368 -23.97 -5.66 -22.94
C THR A 368 -25.07 -6.69 -22.83
N ASN A 369 -26.29 -6.31 -22.44
CA ASN A 369 -27.44 -7.21 -22.38
C ASN A 369 -27.80 -7.78 -23.75
N GLU A 370 -27.79 -6.94 -24.81
CA GLU A 370 -28.01 -7.43 -26.16
C GLU A 370 -26.92 -8.43 -26.61
N ALA A 371 -25.66 -8.18 -26.25
CA ALA A 371 -24.59 -9.16 -26.48
C ALA A 371 -24.78 -10.44 -25.65
N LEU A 372 -25.28 -10.32 -24.42
CA LEU A 372 -25.61 -11.46 -23.54
C LEU A 372 -26.74 -12.32 -24.10
N HIS A 373 -27.75 -11.72 -24.72
CA HIS A 373 -28.84 -12.45 -25.39
C HIS A 373 -28.36 -13.34 -26.54
N LEU A 374 -27.24 -13.01 -27.17
CA LEU A 374 -26.61 -13.84 -28.21
C LEU A 374 -25.88 -15.07 -27.66
N ALA A 375 -25.57 -15.08 -26.35
CA ALA A 375 -24.73 -16.09 -25.73
C ALA A 375 -25.44 -17.43 -25.56
N LYS A 376 -24.78 -18.51 -26.04
CA LYS A 376 -25.26 -19.89 -25.99
C LYS A 376 -24.43 -20.80 -25.10
N GLY A 377 -23.30 -20.29 -24.59
CA GLY A 377 -22.36 -21.06 -23.80
C GLY A 377 -22.83 -21.38 -22.40
N GLU A 378 -22.30 -22.44 -21.83
CA GLU A 378 -22.53 -22.82 -20.43
C GLU A 378 -21.84 -21.86 -19.44
N TYR A 379 -20.82 -21.15 -19.92
CA TYR A 379 -20.13 -20.08 -19.19
C TYR A 379 -20.12 -18.79 -20.00
N ILE A 380 -20.28 -17.67 -19.30
CA ILE A 380 -20.26 -16.32 -19.85
C ILE A 380 -18.99 -15.64 -19.38
N MET A 381 -18.21 -15.11 -20.31
CA MET A 381 -17.02 -14.31 -20.06
C MET A 381 -17.28 -12.86 -20.48
N LEU A 382 -16.95 -11.92 -19.60
CA LEU A 382 -17.02 -10.49 -19.90
C LEU A 382 -15.66 -9.98 -20.42
N SER A 383 -15.69 -9.12 -21.43
CA SER A 383 -14.50 -8.46 -21.94
C SER A 383 -14.86 -7.11 -22.58
N ASP A 384 -13.91 -6.19 -22.60
CA ASP A 384 -14.05 -4.89 -23.26
C ASP A 384 -13.52 -4.94 -24.70
N HIS A 385 -13.99 -4.00 -25.52
CA HIS A 385 -13.78 -4.01 -26.97
C HIS A 385 -12.40 -3.49 -27.45
N ASP A 386 -11.61 -2.95 -26.54
CA ASP A 386 -10.30 -2.33 -26.80
C ASP A 386 -9.13 -3.07 -26.14
N ASP A 387 -9.43 -4.18 -25.43
CA ASP A 387 -8.48 -4.96 -24.66
C ASP A 387 -7.97 -6.20 -25.40
N VAL A 388 -7.05 -6.92 -24.78
CA VAL A 388 -6.39 -8.08 -25.40
C VAL A 388 -6.31 -9.24 -24.40
N LEU A 389 -6.58 -10.46 -24.86
CA LEU A 389 -6.43 -11.69 -24.08
C LEU A 389 -5.08 -12.36 -24.33
N GLU A 390 -4.48 -12.97 -23.27
CA GLU A 390 -3.38 -13.91 -23.50
C GLU A 390 -3.88 -15.15 -24.25
N ARG A 391 -3.05 -15.76 -25.09
CA ARG A 391 -3.49 -16.83 -26.06
C ARG A 391 -3.98 -18.12 -25.42
N ASN A 392 -3.67 -18.37 -24.17
CA ASN A 392 -4.13 -19.53 -23.41
C ASN A 392 -5.15 -19.18 -22.32
N ALA A 393 -5.76 -17.99 -22.38
CA ALA A 393 -6.69 -17.55 -21.35
C ALA A 393 -7.87 -18.53 -21.20
N LEU A 394 -8.51 -18.92 -22.30
CA LEU A 394 -9.62 -19.86 -22.26
C LEU A 394 -9.19 -21.28 -21.84
N TYR A 395 -8.00 -21.72 -22.21
CA TYR A 395 -7.45 -22.99 -21.75
C TYR A 395 -7.30 -23.02 -20.22
N GLU A 396 -6.70 -22.00 -19.61
CA GLU A 396 -6.53 -21.92 -18.17
C GLU A 396 -7.89 -21.84 -17.43
N ILE A 397 -8.86 -21.13 -18.00
CA ILE A 397 -10.23 -21.07 -17.49
C ILE A 397 -10.89 -22.46 -17.52
N VAL A 398 -10.81 -23.18 -18.66
CA VAL A 398 -11.41 -24.51 -18.78
C VAL A 398 -10.70 -25.53 -17.89
N LYS A 399 -9.40 -25.40 -17.73
CA LYS A 399 -8.62 -26.19 -16.77
C LYS A 399 -9.11 -25.96 -15.33
N ALA A 400 -9.41 -24.71 -14.94
CA ALA A 400 -10.01 -24.41 -13.65
C ALA A 400 -11.41 -24.99 -13.50
N ILE A 401 -12.25 -24.94 -14.54
CA ILE A 401 -13.59 -25.55 -14.55
C ILE A 401 -13.51 -27.08 -14.35
N ASN A 402 -12.47 -27.72 -14.88
CA ASN A 402 -12.24 -29.15 -14.72
C ASN A 402 -11.55 -29.55 -13.42
N SER A 403 -11.24 -28.59 -12.53
CA SER A 403 -10.71 -28.89 -11.20
C SER A 403 -11.76 -29.55 -10.29
N ASP A 404 -11.31 -30.15 -9.20
CA ASP A 404 -12.21 -30.74 -8.19
C ASP A 404 -13.19 -29.71 -7.59
N LYS A 405 -12.85 -28.41 -7.64
CA LYS A 405 -13.70 -27.32 -7.14
C LYS A 405 -14.92 -27.02 -7.98
N LYS A 406 -14.91 -27.37 -9.28
CA LYS A 406 -16.01 -27.13 -10.25
C LYS A 406 -16.61 -25.72 -10.09
N PRO A 407 -15.83 -24.66 -10.30
CA PRO A 407 -16.24 -23.31 -9.92
C PRO A 407 -17.43 -22.80 -10.74
N ASP A 408 -18.29 -22.04 -10.06
CA ASP A 408 -19.36 -21.27 -10.68
C ASP A 408 -18.83 -19.95 -11.27
N ILE A 409 -17.79 -19.38 -10.63
CA ILE A 409 -17.11 -18.17 -11.05
C ILE A 409 -15.60 -18.41 -11.12
N ILE A 410 -14.98 -17.92 -12.18
CA ILE A 410 -13.53 -17.90 -12.36
C ILE A 410 -13.09 -16.46 -12.65
N TYR A 411 -11.99 -16.03 -12.02
CA TYR A 411 -11.34 -14.76 -12.37
C TYR A 411 -9.82 -14.92 -12.40
N THR A 412 -9.14 -13.96 -13.06
CA THR A 412 -7.71 -14.05 -13.31
C THR A 412 -7.00 -12.76 -12.90
N ASP A 413 -5.67 -12.79 -12.84
CA ASP A 413 -4.86 -11.59 -12.77
C ASP A 413 -4.91 -10.83 -14.10
N GLU A 414 -4.56 -9.54 -14.05
CA GLU A 414 -4.56 -8.64 -15.20
C GLU A 414 -3.36 -7.68 -15.13
N ASP A 415 -3.05 -7.06 -16.25
CA ASP A 415 -2.12 -5.94 -16.32
C ASP A 415 -2.62 -4.87 -17.28
N LYS A 416 -1.82 -3.85 -17.52
CA LYS A 416 -2.11 -2.82 -18.51
C LYS A 416 -1.16 -2.94 -19.69
N VAL A 417 -1.66 -2.59 -20.87
CA VAL A 417 -0.88 -2.50 -22.10
C VAL A 417 -0.96 -1.08 -22.68
N THR A 418 0.14 -0.60 -23.25
CA THR A 418 0.18 0.71 -23.93
C THR A 418 -0.72 0.74 -25.16
N MET A 419 -1.09 1.95 -25.62
CA MET A 419 -1.96 2.15 -26.81
C MET A 419 -1.46 1.40 -28.06
N ASP A 420 -0.14 1.29 -28.23
CA ASP A 420 0.50 0.59 -29.35
C ASP A 420 0.72 -0.92 -29.12
N GLY A 421 0.21 -1.47 -28.01
CA GLY A 421 0.26 -2.89 -27.69
C GLY A 421 1.65 -3.45 -27.35
N LYS A 422 2.68 -2.60 -27.13
CA LYS A 422 4.08 -3.07 -27.04
C LYS A 422 4.61 -3.24 -25.63
N GLU A 423 4.15 -2.46 -24.66
CA GLU A 423 4.65 -2.46 -23.29
C GLU A 423 3.54 -2.85 -22.31
N TYR A 424 3.84 -3.82 -21.44
CA TYR A 424 2.98 -4.28 -20.36
C TYR A 424 3.47 -3.67 -19.04
N PHE A 425 2.55 -3.16 -18.22
CA PHE A 425 2.86 -2.45 -16.97
C PHE A 425 1.70 -2.55 -15.98
N ASP A 426 1.94 -2.12 -14.73
CA ASP A 426 0.96 -2.01 -13.66
C ASP A 426 0.11 -3.27 -13.46
N PRO A 427 0.75 -4.43 -13.12
CA PRO A 427 0.03 -5.68 -12.91
C PRO A 427 -0.85 -5.60 -11.68
N HIS A 428 -2.03 -6.21 -11.77
CA HIS A 428 -2.93 -6.43 -10.66
C HIS A 428 -2.92 -7.92 -10.29
N PHE A 429 -2.06 -8.28 -9.35
CA PHE A 429 -1.99 -9.60 -8.76
C PHE A 429 -3.04 -9.71 -7.65
N LYS A 430 -4.07 -10.48 -7.88
CA LYS A 430 -5.27 -10.58 -7.05
C LYS A 430 -5.10 -11.65 -5.98
N PRO A 431 -5.74 -11.51 -4.80
CA PRO A 431 -5.86 -12.61 -3.84
C PRO A 431 -6.89 -13.64 -4.34
N ASP A 432 -6.94 -14.81 -3.71
CA ASP A 432 -8.10 -15.69 -3.80
C ASP A 432 -9.35 -14.94 -3.31
N PHE A 433 -10.54 -15.50 -3.60
CA PHE A 433 -11.79 -14.80 -3.37
C PHE A 433 -11.89 -14.24 -1.93
N ASN A 434 -12.22 -12.95 -1.86
CA ASN A 434 -12.15 -12.17 -0.65
C ASN A 434 -13.36 -11.24 -0.55
N TRP A 435 -14.35 -11.63 0.28
CA TRP A 435 -15.56 -10.86 0.48
C TRP A 435 -15.31 -9.44 0.96
N SER A 436 -14.34 -9.24 1.86
CA SER A 436 -14.05 -7.92 2.39
C SER A 436 -13.41 -7.01 1.33
N VAL A 437 -12.56 -7.56 0.45
CA VAL A 437 -11.97 -6.78 -0.65
C VAL A 437 -13.00 -6.44 -1.71
N ILE A 438 -13.85 -7.40 -2.13
CA ILE A 438 -14.89 -7.10 -3.15
C ILE A 438 -15.91 -6.07 -2.63
N ARG A 439 -16.10 -5.96 -1.32
CA ARG A 439 -16.89 -4.91 -0.65
C ARG A 439 -16.14 -3.59 -0.48
N SER A 440 -14.86 -3.55 -0.80
CA SER A 440 -14.02 -2.34 -0.76
C SER A 440 -13.67 -1.80 -2.15
N ASN A 441 -13.62 -2.65 -3.17
CA ASN A 441 -13.40 -2.28 -4.57
C ASN A 441 -13.74 -3.44 -5.50
N ASN A 442 -13.96 -3.14 -6.79
CA ASN A 442 -14.11 -4.16 -7.84
C ASN A 442 -12.74 -4.73 -8.23
N TYR A 443 -12.12 -5.55 -7.36
CA TYR A 443 -10.80 -6.13 -7.65
C TYR A 443 -10.83 -7.28 -8.65
N ILE A 444 -11.99 -7.92 -8.83
CA ILE A 444 -12.17 -9.04 -9.78
C ILE A 444 -12.05 -8.56 -11.22
N CYS A 445 -12.82 -7.56 -11.59
CA CYS A 445 -12.88 -6.85 -12.87
C CYS A 445 -12.73 -7.76 -14.11
N HIS A 446 -11.52 -7.94 -14.64
CA HIS A 446 -11.23 -8.82 -15.79
C HIS A 446 -10.08 -9.80 -15.47
N ILE A 447 -10.07 -11.02 -16.01
CA ILE A 447 -11.18 -11.70 -16.66
C ILE A 447 -12.19 -12.09 -15.59
N PHE A 448 -13.47 -11.98 -15.91
CA PHE A 448 -14.55 -12.54 -15.11
C PHE A 448 -15.34 -13.53 -15.95
N VAL A 449 -15.46 -14.77 -15.46
CA VAL A 449 -16.21 -15.86 -16.09
C VAL A 449 -17.21 -16.41 -15.09
N VAL A 450 -18.44 -16.60 -15.51
CA VAL A 450 -19.53 -17.09 -14.66
C VAL A 450 -20.36 -18.15 -15.37
N ALA A 451 -20.78 -19.17 -14.63
CA ALA A 451 -21.70 -20.18 -15.13
C ALA A 451 -23.05 -19.54 -15.51
N LYS A 452 -23.54 -19.87 -16.71
CA LYS A 452 -24.77 -19.28 -17.25
C LYS A 452 -25.99 -19.47 -16.33
N LYS A 453 -26.06 -20.57 -15.58
CA LYS A 453 -27.12 -20.79 -14.57
C LYS A 453 -27.25 -19.67 -13.54
N ILE A 454 -26.11 -19.04 -13.14
CA ILE A 454 -26.12 -17.92 -12.20
C ILE A 454 -26.66 -16.68 -12.91
N VAL A 455 -26.23 -16.42 -14.14
CA VAL A 455 -26.72 -15.29 -14.94
C VAL A 455 -28.22 -15.39 -15.13
N ASP A 456 -28.73 -16.59 -15.44
CA ASP A 456 -30.14 -16.83 -15.60
C ASP A 456 -30.97 -16.59 -14.30
N GLU A 457 -30.32 -16.76 -13.13
CA GLU A 457 -30.94 -16.51 -11.83
C GLU A 457 -30.93 -15.03 -11.43
N ILE A 458 -29.82 -14.35 -11.65
CA ILE A 458 -29.65 -12.94 -11.19
C ILE A 458 -30.22 -11.93 -12.17
N GLY A 459 -30.38 -12.32 -13.44
CA GLY A 459 -30.80 -11.43 -14.53
C GLY A 459 -29.66 -10.61 -15.11
N GLU A 460 -30.01 -9.60 -15.86
CA GLU A 460 -29.18 -8.80 -16.74
C GLU A 460 -28.41 -7.68 -16.02
N PHE A 461 -27.54 -6.96 -16.76
CA PHE A 461 -26.92 -5.72 -16.31
C PHE A 461 -27.96 -4.63 -16.11
N ARG A 462 -27.81 -3.83 -15.08
CA ARG A 462 -28.76 -2.80 -14.67
C ARG A 462 -28.25 -1.41 -15.03
N LYS A 463 -29.03 -0.67 -15.81
CA LYS A 463 -28.66 0.64 -16.35
C LYS A 463 -28.37 1.70 -15.30
N GLU A 464 -29.05 1.63 -14.15
CA GLU A 464 -28.85 2.56 -13.03
C GLU A 464 -27.41 2.52 -12.46
N PHE A 465 -26.63 1.48 -12.82
CA PHE A 465 -25.23 1.33 -12.43
C PHE A 465 -24.25 1.57 -13.58
N ASP A 466 -24.68 2.17 -14.70
CA ASP A 466 -23.78 2.48 -15.82
C ASP A 466 -22.47 3.14 -15.34
N GLY A 467 -21.31 2.62 -15.79
CA GLY A 467 -19.97 2.98 -15.34
C GLY A 467 -19.42 2.13 -14.20
N ALA A 468 -20.30 1.39 -13.46
CA ALA A 468 -19.98 0.36 -12.48
C ALA A 468 -20.93 -0.85 -12.63
N GLN A 469 -21.47 -1.03 -13.83
CA GLN A 469 -22.42 -2.10 -14.14
C GLN A 469 -21.85 -3.50 -13.98
N ASP A 470 -20.56 -3.65 -14.28
CA ASP A 470 -19.77 -4.86 -14.06
C ASP A 470 -19.65 -5.18 -12.57
N TYR A 471 -19.40 -4.15 -11.74
CA TYR A 471 -19.29 -4.33 -10.29
C TYR A 471 -20.61 -4.79 -9.67
N ASP A 472 -21.74 -4.16 -10.03
CA ASP A 472 -23.06 -4.61 -9.62
C ASP A 472 -23.33 -6.05 -10.06
N PHE A 473 -23.01 -6.39 -11.31
CA PHE A 473 -23.21 -7.72 -11.86
C PHE A 473 -22.36 -8.77 -11.15
N ILE A 474 -21.07 -8.49 -10.94
CA ILE A 474 -20.15 -9.38 -10.23
C ILE A 474 -20.61 -9.61 -8.79
N LEU A 475 -21.02 -8.56 -8.06
CA LEU A 475 -21.56 -8.70 -6.70
C LEU A 475 -22.77 -9.64 -6.67
N ARG A 476 -23.75 -9.45 -7.56
CA ARG A 476 -24.94 -10.33 -7.67
C ARG A 476 -24.57 -11.77 -8.03
N CYS A 477 -23.59 -11.96 -8.91
CA CYS A 477 -23.07 -13.29 -9.22
C CYS A 477 -22.41 -13.93 -7.99
N CYS A 478 -21.57 -13.21 -7.28
CA CYS A 478 -20.89 -13.72 -6.07
C CYS A 478 -21.87 -14.06 -4.95
N GLU A 479 -23.00 -13.34 -4.84
CA GLU A 479 -24.07 -13.62 -3.87
C GLU A 479 -24.73 -15.01 -4.09
N LYS A 480 -24.68 -15.56 -5.31
CA LYS A 480 -25.30 -16.82 -5.72
C LYS A 480 -24.32 -17.97 -5.94
N ALA A 481 -23.05 -17.62 -6.18
CA ALA A 481 -22.04 -18.63 -6.44
C ALA A 481 -21.74 -19.48 -5.20
N THR A 482 -21.57 -20.77 -5.39
CA THR A 482 -21.15 -21.71 -4.35
C THR A 482 -19.65 -21.97 -4.37
N SER A 483 -19.00 -21.73 -5.51
CA SER A 483 -17.56 -21.91 -5.68
C SER A 483 -17.00 -20.84 -6.60
N ILE A 484 -16.03 -20.08 -6.10
CA ILE A 484 -15.31 -19.04 -6.83
C ILE A 484 -13.83 -19.41 -6.87
N TYR A 485 -13.23 -19.35 -8.06
CA TYR A 485 -11.85 -19.79 -8.27
C TYR A 485 -11.00 -18.68 -8.89
N HIS A 486 -9.86 -18.42 -8.30
CA HIS A 486 -8.85 -17.52 -8.83
C HIS A 486 -7.81 -18.31 -9.64
N VAL A 487 -7.53 -17.88 -10.84
CA VAL A 487 -6.40 -18.33 -11.64
C VAL A 487 -5.29 -17.27 -11.53
N PRO A 488 -4.22 -17.50 -10.75
CA PRO A 488 -3.19 -16.50 -10.47
C PRO A 488 -2.22 -16.35 -11.64
N LYS A 489 -2.77 -16.02 -12.81
CA LYS A 489 -2.05 -15.77 -14.05
C LYS A 489 -2.57 -14.50 -14.69
N VAL A 490 -1.65 -13.69 -15.26
CA VAL A 490 -2.02 -12.51 -16.03
C VAL A 490 -2.50 -12.98 -17.41
N LEU A 491 -3.80 -12.98 -17.60
CA LEU A 491 -4.44 -13.47 -18.82
C LEU A 491 -5.24 -12.40 -19.57
N TYR A 492 -5.28 -11.19 -19.04
CA TYR A 492 -5.98 -10.04 -19.58
C TYR A 492 -5.10 -8.80 -19.54
N HIS A 493 -5.17 -7.99 -20.61
CA HIS A 493 -4.35 -6.80 -20.78
C HIS A 493 -5.23 -5.60 -21.09
N TRP A 494 -5.42 -4.72 -20.10
CA TRP A 494 -6.17 -3.47 -20.24
C TRP A 494 -5.40 -2.46 -21.08
N ARG A 495 -6.02 -1.97 -22.14
CA ARG A 495 -5.43 -0.92 -22.95
C ARG A 495 -5.58 0.44 -22.29
N SER A 496 -4.44 1.05 -21.96
CA SER A 496 -4.41 2.38 -21.36
C SER A 496 -4.46 3.45 -22.44
N HIS A 497 -5.55 4.22 -22.49
CA HIS A 497 -5.68 5.39 -23.35
C HIS A 497 -6.29 6.59 -22.60
N PRO A 498 -6.12 7.86 -23.10
CA PRO A 498 -6.53 9.07 -22.36
C PRO A 498 -8.02 9.14 -21.99
N ASN A 499 -8.88 8.42 -22.72
CA ASN A 499 -10.33 8.39 -22.49
C ASN A 499 -10.78 7.17 -21.67
N SER A 500 -9.86 6.29 -21.30
CA SER A 500 -10.17 5.14 -20.44
C SER A 500 -10.22 5.56 -18.96
N THR A 501 -10.95 4.82 -18.14
CA THR A 501 -10.98 5.00 -16.69
C THR A 501 -9.58 4.84 -16.09
N ALA A 502 -8.77 3.97 -16.68
CA ALA A 502 -7.38 3.76 -16.28
C ALA A 502 -6.46 4.97 -16.59
N GLY A 503 -6.77 5.73 -17.65
CA GLY A 503 -5.96 6.90 -18.08
C GLY A 503 -6.38 8.22 -17.44
N ASN A 504 -7.66 8.39 -17.11
CA ASN A 504 -8.20 9.62 -16.50
C ASN A 504 -9.36 9.31 -15.54
N PRO A 505 -9.07 8.92 -14.30
CA PRO A 505 -10.08 8.58 -13.30
C PRO A 505 -11.06 9.74 -13.02
N ALA A 506 -10.61 10.98 -13.03
CA ALA A 506 -11.43 12.15 -12.72
C ALA A 506 -12.56 12.40 -13.74
N SER A 507 -12.45 11.90 -14.98
CA SER A 507 -13.45 12.11 -16.02
C SER A 507 -14.75 11.33 -15.81
N LYS A 508 -14.77 10.35 -14.90
CA LYS A 508 -15.92 9.44 -14.69
C LYS A 508 -16.37 9.37 -13.24
N MET A 509 -16.49 10.51 -12.58
CA MET A 509 -16.97 10.58 -11.18
C MET A 509 -18.29 9.83 -10.96
N TYR A 510 -19.20 9.84 -11.94
CA TYR A 510 -20.46 9.11 -11.87
C TYR A 510 -20.27 7.58 -11.70
N ALA A 511 -19.19 7.03 -12.27
CA ALA A 511 -18.90 5.60 -12.16
C ALA A 511 -18.56 5.20 -10.72
N TYR A 512 -17.78 6.03 -10.02
CA TYR A 512 -17.45 5.80 -8.61
C TYR A 512 -18.67 5.93 -7.70
N GLU A 513 -19.53 6.92 -7.99
CA GLU A 513 -20.79 7.06 -7.27
C GLU A 513 -21.73 5.87 -7.52
N ASN A 514 -21.80 5.36 -8.75
CA ASN A 514 -22.59 4.17 -9.06
C ASN A 514 -21.99 2.90 -8.45
N GLY A 515 -20.65 2.81 -8.31
CA GLY A 515 -20.02 1.73 -7.56
C GLY A 515 -20.37 1.76 -6.06
N ARG A 516 -20.45 2.95 -5.46
CA ARG A 516 -20.97 3.12 -4.09
C ARG A 516 -22.41 2.60 -3.97
N LYS A 517 -23.29 3.01 -4.89
CA LYS A 517 -24.68 2.53 -4.93
C LYS A 517 -24.81 1.02 -5.16
N ALA A 518 -23.92 0.43 -6.00
CA ALA A 518 -23.86 -1.01 -6.20
C ALA A 518 -23.58 -1.76 -4.90
N LEU A 519 -22.67 -1.24 -4.07
CA LEU A 519 -22.40 -1.77 -2.73
C LEU A 519 -23.57 -1.58 -1.77
N GLU A 520 -24.22 -0.43 -1.76
CA GLU A 520 -25.44 -0.20 -0.94
C GLU A 520 -26.53 -1.23 -1.31
N ALA A 521 -26.78 -1.41 -2.62
CA ALA A 521 -27.74 -2.40 -3.12
C ALA A 521 -27.32 -3.84 -2.78
N HIS A 522 -26.00 -4.14 -2.75
CA HIS A 522 -25.48 -5.43 -2.29
C HIS A 522 -25.80 -5.66 -0.81
N PHE A 523 -25.48 -4.71 0.05
CA PHE A 523 -25.74 -4.85 1.49
C PHE A 523 -27.25 -4.94 1.79
N GLU A 524 -28.10 -4.23 1.04
CA GLU A 524 -29.54 -4.35 1.15
C GLU A 524 -30.02 -5.77 0.80
N ARG A 525 -29.55 -6.36 -0.31
CA ARG A 525 -29.87 -7.74 -0.70
C ARG A 525 -29.37 -8.78 0.31
N MET A 526 -28.22 -8.52 0.91
CA MET A 526 -27.63 -9.39 1.93
C MET A 526 -28.22 -9.18 3.33
N HIS A 527 -29.15 -8.24 3.48
CA HIS A 527 -29.75 -7.82 4.78
C HIS A 527 -28.71 -7.43 5.83
N VAL A 528 -27.62 -6.80 5.40
CA VAL A 528 -26.55 -6.28 6.27
C VAL A 528 -26.64 -4.77 6.34
N ALA A 529 -26.82 -4.25 7.55
CA ALA A 529 -26.84 -2.80 7.78
C ALA A 529 -25.42 -2.23 7.62
N ALA A 530 -25.21 -1.34 6.65
CA ALA A 530 -23.92 -0.75 6.36
C ALA A 530 -24.04 0.69 5.87
N GLU A 531 -23.01 1.49 6.15
CA GLU A 531 -22.78 2.79 5.54
C GLU A 531 -21.64 2.67 4.54
N VAL A 532 -21.88 3.05 3.28
CA VAL A 532 -20.86 2.99 2.23
C VAL A 532 -20.43 4.41 1.87
N THR A 533 -19.17 4.71 2.05
CA THR A 533 -18.56 6.00 1.71
C THR A 533 -17.39 5.83 0.77
N MET A 534 -17.13 6.84 -0.07
CA MET A 534 -15.94 6.89 -0.89
C MET A 534 -14.72 7.21 -0.02
N THR A 535 -13.59 6.60 -0.34
CA THR A 535 -12.29 6.94 0.25
C THR A 535 -11.62 8.05 -0.59
N PRO A 536 -10.51 8.64 -0.13
CA PRO A 536 -9.70 9.54 -0.96
C PRO A 536 -9.12 8.88 -2.23
N PHE A 537 -9.16 7.57 -2.33
CA PHE A 537 -8.64 6.79 -3.45
C PHE A 537 -9.77 6.37 -4.40
N TRP A 538 -9.62 6.68 -5.67
CA TRP A 538 -10.61 6.39 -6.70
C TRP A 538 -10.99 4.90 -6.77
N GLY A 539 -12.29 4.61 -6.83
CA GLY A 539 -12.83 3.25 -6.92
C GLY A 539 -12.66 2.41 -5.65
N ARG A 540 -12.32 3.05 -4.52
CA ARG A 540 -12.24 2.39 -3.22
C ARG A 540 -13.28 2.95 -2.26
N TYR A 541 -13.90 2.05 -1.52
CA TYR A 541 -15.02 2.34 -0.64
C TYR A 541 -14.71 1.86 0.78
N ARG A 542 -15.16 2.64 1.75
CA ARG A 542 -15.28 2.20 3.13
C ARG A 542 -16.70 1.71 3.35
N ALA A 543 -16.85 0.42 3.60
CA ALA A 543 -18.12 -0.19 4.00
C ALA A 543 -18.09 -0.39 5.52
N LYS A 544 -18.67 0.55 6.25
CA LYS A 544 -18.83 0.46 7.70
C LYS A 544 -20.08 -0.36 8.03
N LEU A 545 -19.89 -1.58 8.55
CA LEU A 545 -21.00 -2.39 9.01
C LEU A 545 -21.51 -1.85 10.35
N LEU A 546 -22.82 -1.60 10.43
CA LEU A 546 -23.40 -1.00 11.63
C LEU A 546 -23.53 -2.03 12.75
N VAL A 547 -23.15 -1.63 13.95
CA VAL A 547 -23.23 -2.48 15.14
C VAL A 547 -24.71 -2.72 15.48
N ASN A 548 -25.08 -3.99 15.64
CA ASN A 548 -26.41 -4.37 16.08
C ASN A 548 -26.43 -4.47 17.61
N GLY A 549 -27.26 -3.65 18.25
CA GLY A 549 -27.34 -3.55 19.70
C GLY A 549 -26.12 -2.86 20.33
N GLU A 550 -25.90 -3.12 21.58
CA GLU A 550 -24.76 -2.62 22.36
C GLU A 550 -24.07 -3.78 23.11
N PRO A 551 -23.50 -4.77 22.41
CA PRO A 551 -22.86 -5.91 23.07
C PRO A 551 -21.64 -5.45 23.88
N MET A 552 -21.43 -6.07 25.05
CA MET A 552 -20.27 -5.75 25.88
C MET A 552 -18.97 -6.24 25.25
N VAL A 553 -17.94 -5.39 25.21
CA VAL A 553 -16.57 -5.69 24.79
C VAL A 553 -15.67 -5.77 26.04
N SER A 554 -14.95 -6.86 26.23
CA SER A 554 -13.89 -6.97 27.24
C SER A 554 -12.54 -6.69 26.63
N ILE A 555 -11.93 -5.55 26.96
CA ILE A 555 -10.60 -5.14 26.53
C ILE A 555 -9.59 -5.75 27.49
N ILE A 556 -8.66 -6.56 26.98
CA ILE A 556 -7.67 -7.29 27.78
C ILE A 556 -6.29 -6.73 27.47
N ILE A 557 -5.61 -6.19 28.49
CA ILE A 557 -4.32 -5.50 28.36
C ILE A 557 -3.30 -6.12 29.33
N PRO A 558 -2.32 -6.91 28.85
CA PRO A 558 -1.23 -7.36 29.70
C PRO A 558 -0.29 -6.19 30.04
N ASN A 559 0.22 -6.15 31.28
CA ASN A 559 1.14 -5.11 31.70
C ASN A 559 2.18 -5.64 32.71
N LYS A 560 3.39 -5.10 32.61
CA LYS A 560 4.47 -5.26 33.57
C LYS A 560 5.28 -3.96 33.64
N ASP A 561 5.17 -3.23 34.78
CA ASP A 561 5.92 -2.00 35.07
C ASP A 561 5.83 -0.83 34.08
N HIS A 562 5.26 -0.96 32.92
CA HIS A 562 5.15 0.06 31.87
C HIS A 562 3.99 1.05 32.13
N VAL A 563 4.09 1.85 33.23
CA VAL A 563 3.01 2.75 33.65
C VAL A 563 2.71 3.85 32.64
N ASP A 564 3.74 4.47 32.06
CA ASP A 564 3.55 5.57 31.10
C ASP A 564 2.88 5.08 29.81
N ASP A 565 3.23 3.89 29.34
CA ASP A 565 2.63 3.29 28.16
C ASP A 565 1.18 2.90 28.45
N LEU A 566 0.94 2.20 29.56
CA LEU A 566 -0.40 1.84 29.97
C LEU A 566 -1.30 3.07 30.21
N ASP A 567 -0.78 4.16 30.80
CA ASP A 567 -1.56 5.38 31.04
C ASP A 567 -1.94 6.03 29.70
N ARG A 568 -1.02 6.12 28.73
CA ARG A 568 -1.29 6.60 27.37
C ARG A 568 -2.38 5.73 26.69
N CYS A 569 -2.23 4.42 26.75
CA CYS A 569 -3.19 3.46 26.19
C CYS A 569 -4.58 3.65 26.80
N LEU A 570 -4.69 3.58 28.12
CA LEU A 570 -5.96 3.75 28.82
C LEU A 570 -6.59 5.12 28.57
N LYS A 571 -5.82 6.22 28.64
CA LYS A 571 -6.35 7.57 28.32
C LYS A 571 -6.91 7.61 26.91
N SER A 572 -6.19 7.07 25.92
CA SER A 572 -6.65 7.09 24.54
C SER A 572 -7.94 6.29 24.35
N ILE A 573 -8.07 5.13 24.99
CA ILE A 573 -9.28 4.30 24.95
C ILE A 573 -10.47 5.05 25.57
N TYR A 574 -10.33 5.59 26.78
CA TYR A 574 -11.42 6.22 27.49
C TYR A 574 -11.84 7.58 26.92
N GLU A 575 -10.89 8.38 26.43
CA GLU A 575 -11.13 9.74 25.95
C GLU A 575 -11.54 9.78 24.48
N LYS A 576 -10.92 8.96 23.64
CA LYS A 576 -11.11 9.03 22.18
C LYS A 576 -12.22 8.09 21.67
N SER A 577 -12.41 6.90 22.27
CA SER A 577 -13.36 5.91 21.74
C SER A 577 -14.81 6.37 21.87
N THR A 578 -15.57 6.19 20.79
CA THR A 578 -17.00 6.49 20.74
C THR A 578 -17.85 5.40 21.37
N TYR A 579 -17.49 4.14 21.20
CA TYR A 579 -18.15 3.00 21.86
C TYR A 579 -17.97 3.04 23.37
N LYS A 580 -19.06 2.82 24.13
CA LYS A 580 -19.02 2.98 25.60
C LYS A 580 -19.31 1.71 26.41
N ASN A 581 -19.89 0.68 25.78
CA ASN A 581 -20.22 -0.55 26.49
C ASN A 581 -19.05 -1.54 26.52
N PHE A 582 -18.02 -1.21 27.30
CA PHE A 582 -16.83 -2.07 27.47
C PHE A 582 -16.39 -2.15 28.92
N GLU A 583 -15.66 -3.21 29.24
CA GLU A 583 -14.82 -3.29 30.44
C GLU A 583 -13.35 -3.40 30.04
N VAL A 584 -12.46 -3.03 30.94
CA VAL A 584 -11.02 -3.16 30.78
C VAL A 584 -10.45 -4.11 31.82
N LEU A 585 -9.72 -5.11 31.40
CA LEU A 585 -9.02 -6.10 32.23
C LEU A 585 -7.52 -5.90 32.04
N VAL A 586 -6.86 -5.23 32.99
CA VAL A 586 -5.41 -5.12 33.00
C VAL A 586 -4.83 -6.38 33.67
N VAL A 587 -4.01 -7.12 32.94
CA VAL A 587 -3.39 -8.34 33.46
C VAL A 587 -1.99 -8.03 33.97
N GLU A 588 -1.88 -7.89 35.30
CA GLU A 588 -0.62 -7.63 35.97
C GLU A 588 0.25 -8.88 36.03
N SER A 589 1.51 -8.80 35.58
CA SER A 589 2.45 -9.90 35.58
C SER A 589 3.81 -9.50 36.16
N SER A 590 4.03 -9.79 37.44
CA SER A 590 5.37 -9.69 38.04
C SER A 590 6.01 -8.29 37.99
N SER A 591 5.20 -7.22 38.14
CA SER A 591 5.71 -5.86 38.31
C SER A 591 6.48 -5.73 39.62
N GLU A 592 7.57 -4.95 39.62
CA GLU A 592 8.45 -4.79 40.76
C GLU A 592 8.37 -3.36 41.36
N ARG A 593 7.87 -2.38 40.57
CA ARG A 593 7.83 -0.97 40.96
C ARG A 593 6.58 -0.63 41.76
N GLN A 594 6.77 0.03 42.92
CA GLN A 594 5.63 0.49 43.73
C GLN A 594 4.73 1.48 42.98
N GLU A 595 5.27 2.29 42.09
CA GLU A 595 4.52 3.22 41.26
C GLU A 595 3.46 2.52 40.40
N THR A 596 3.75 1.29 39.93
CA THR A 596 2.82 0.47 39.14
C THR A 596 1.59 0.10 39.95
N PHE A 597 1.77 -0.39 41.18
CA PHE A 597 0.64 -0.75 42.05
C PHE A 597 -0.17 0.48 42.51
N ALA A 598 0.52 1.58 42.76
CA ALA A 598 -0.15 2.86 43.06
C ALA A 598 -1.01 3.34 41.85
N TYR A 599 -0.50 3.22 40.66
CA TYR A 599 -1.23 3.55 39.42
C TYR A 599 -2.45 2.63 39.24
N TYR A 600 -2.30 1.32 39.45
CA TYR A 600 -3.41 0.38 39.36
C TYR A 600 -4.55 0.75 40.32
N THR A 601 -4.21 1.04 41.58
CA THR A 601 -5.20 1.46 42.58
C THR A 601 -5.92 2.73 42.13
N GLN A 602 -5.21 3.72 41.60
CA GLN A 602 -5.79 4.94 41.07
C GLN A 602 -6.65 4.67 39.83
N ALA A 603 -6.19 3.82 38.91
CA ALA A 603 -6.90 3.48 37.68
C ALA A 603 -8.23 2.79 37.96
N GLU A 604 -8.27 1.81 38.87
CA GLU A 604 -9.51 1.14 39.32
C GLU A 604 -10.47 2.12 40.04
N TYR A 605 -9.94 3.02 40.88
CA TYR A 605 -10.74 4.00 41.58
C TYR A 605 -11.41 5.01 40.61
N SER A 606 -10.66 5.47 39.62
CA SER A 606 -11.15 6.47 38.67
C SER A 606 -12.01 5.89 37.53
N ARG A 607 -11.89 4.59 37.23
CA ARG A 607 -12.59 3.92 36.12
C ARG A 607 -13.32 2.68 36.62
N LYS A 608 -14.64 2.80 36.88
CA LYS A 608 -15.46 1.74 37.47
C LYS A 608 -15.55 0.45 36.65
N ASN A 609 -15.30 0.52 35.35
CA ASN A 609 -15.30 -0.62 34.42
C ASN A 609 -13.90 -1.18 34.17
N LEU A 610 -12.88 -0.77 34.92
CA LEU A 610 -11.53 -1.30 34.89
C LEU A 610 -11.30 -2.21 36.10
N ARG A 611 -10.69 -3.37 35.86
CA ARG A 611 -10.23 -4.32 36.89
C ARG A 611 -8.80 -4.75 36.61
N VAL A 612 -7.99 -4.89 37.67
CA VAL A 612 -6.65 -5.43 37.57
C VAL A 612 -6.67 -6.90 37.99
N LEU A 613 -6.21 -7.78 37.12
CA LEU A 613 -6.14 -9.22 37.32
C LEU A 613 -4.69 -9.63 37.55
N TYR A 614 -4.38 -10.22 38.70
CA TYR A 614 -3.01 -10.58 39.08
C TYR A 614 -2.64 -11.98 38.62
N TRP A 615 -1.74 -12.08 37.62
CA TRP A 615 -1.14 -13.32 37.14
C TRP A 615 0.06 -13.70 38.01
N LYS A 616 -0.06 -14.82 38.75
CA LYS A 616 0.93 -15.26 39.77
C LYS A 616 1.84 -16.40 39.28
N LYS A 617 1.80 -16.75 38.00
CA LYS A 617 2.63 -17.82 37.41
C LYS A 617 3.77 -17.21 36.57
N HIS A 618 4.62 -18.08 36.03
CA HIS A 618 5.64 -17.62 35.06
C HIS A 618 5.04 -16.80 33.94
N PHE A 619 5.82 -15.83 33.43
CA PHE A 619 5.41 -14.99 32.30
C PHE A 619 5.12 -15.86 31.07
N ASN A 620 3.92 -15.81 30.59
CA ASN A 620 3.44 -16.43 29.38
C ASN A 620 2.25 -15.63 28.86
N PRO A 621 2.45 -14.76 27.86
CA PRO A 621 1.38 -13.90 27.33
C PRO A 621 0.14 -14.67 26.89
N ALA A 622 0.31 -15.82 26.21
CA ALA A 622 -0.80 -16.66 25.78
C ALA A 622 -1.66 -17.13 26.97
N ALA A 623 -1.01 -17.63 28.03
CA ALA A 623 -1.71 -18.05 29.24
C ALA A 623 -2.34 -16.88 30.01
N MET A 624 -1.72 -15.69 29.97
CA MET A 624 -2.27 -14.47 30.57
C MET A 624 -3.53 -14.01 29.85
N TYR A 625 -3.56 -14.04 28.52
CA TYR A 625 -4.76 -13.76 27.74
C TYR A 625 -5.88 -14.76 28.03
N ASN A 626 -5.59 -16.06 28.08
CA ASN A 626 -6.56 -17.10 28.41
C ASN A 626 -7.13 -16.89 29.83
N PHE A 627 -6.28 -16.58 30.81
CA PHE A 627 -6.67 -16.31 32.20
C PHE A 627 -7.63 -15.11 32.30
N ALA A 628 -7.37 -14.04 31.55
CA ALA A 628 -8.23 -12.87 31.54
C ALA A 628 -9.53 -13.11 30.77
N ALA A 629 -9.48 -13.80 29.64
CA ALA A 629 -10.63 -14.16 28.83
C ALA A 629 -11.66 -15.00 29.62
N ALA A 630 -11.18 -15.89 30.48
CA ALA A 630 -12.04 -16.67 31.40
C ALA A 630 -12.77 -15.80 32.44
N GLN A 631 -12.29 -14.59 32.72
CA GLN A 631 -12.91 -13.63 33.65
C GLN A 631 -13.63 -12.49 32.97
N ALA A 632 -13.57 -12.46 31.63
CA ALA A 632 -14.24 -11.46 30.81
C ALA A 632 -15.76 -11.66 30.80
N LYS A 633 -16.50 -10.56 30.90
CA LYS A 633 -17.97 -10.53 30.89
C LYS A 633 -18.54 -10.24 29.51
N GLY A 634 -17.73 -9.69 28.60
CA GLY A 634 -18.14 -9.31 27.27
C GLY A 634 -18.39 -10.48 26.36
N GLU A 635 -19.28 -10.30 25.41
CA GLU A 635 -19.53 -11.23 24.31
C GLU A 635 -18.39 -11.21 23.27
N TYR A 636 -17.63 -10.12 23.27
CA TYR A 636 -16.46 -9.90 22.41
C TYR A 636 -15.24 -9.64 23.29
N LEU A 637 -14.15 -10.32 22.97
CA LEU A 637 -12.84 -10.10 23.57
C LEU A 637 -12.03 -9.20 22.64
N LEU A 638 -11.36 -8.21 23.20
CA LEU A 638 -10.49 -7.30 22.45
C LEU A 638 -9.11 -7.31 23.10
N PHE A 639 -8.17 -8.03 22.52
CA PHE A 639 -6.79 -8.07 22.95
C PHE A 639 -6.08 -6.80 22.48
N VAL A 640 -5.40 -6.11 23.40
CA VAL A 640 -4.72 -4.85 23.13
C VAL A 640 -3.41 -4.82 23.91
N ASP A 641 -2.30 -4.49 23.26
CA ASP A 641 -1.03 -4.29 23.95
C ASP A 641 -1.04 -2.95 24.72
N ASN A 642 -0.26 -2.88 25.81
CA ASN A 642 -0.27 -1.73 26.73
C ASN A 642 0.34 -0.45 26.15
N ASP A 643 0.99 -0.51 24.99
CA ASP A 643 1.63 0.59 24.27
C ASP A 643 0.88 1.02 22.99
N ILE A 644 -0.40 0.68 22.89
CA ILE A 644 -1.32 1.15 21.85
C ILE A 644 -1.87 2.54 22.16
N GLU A 645 -2.06 3.38 21.14
CA GLU A 645 -2.78 4.65 21.23
C GLU A 645 -3.81 4.76 20.11
N VAL A 646 -5.06 5.03 20.46
CA VAL A 646 -6.18 5.17 19.52
C VAL A 646 -5.99 6.38 18.61
N ILE A 647 -6.17 6.21 17.30
CA ILE A 647 -6.25 7.27 16.29
C ILE A 647 -7.72 7.51 15.92
N THR A 648 -8.39 6.50 15.37
CA THR A 648 -9.77 6.59 14.88
C THR A 648 -10.77 6.47 16.03
N PRO A 649 -11.64 7.45 16.29
CA PRO A 649 -12.53 7.39 17.46
C PRO A 649 -13.54 6.23 17.44
N ASP A 650 -14.03 5.84 16.28
CA ASP A 650 -15.01 4.76 16.08
C ASP A 650 -14.40 3.39 15.77
N TRP A 651 -13.12 3.20 16.14
CA TRP A 651 -12.35 1.97 15.85
C TRP A 651 -13.00 0.70 16.40
N MET A 652 -13.60 0.77 17.59
CA MET A 652 -14.28 -0.40 18.16
C MET A 652 -15.55 -0.74 17.39
N GLU A 653 -16.33 0.23 16.99
CA GLU A 653 -17.52 0.03 16.16
C GLU A 653 -17.15 -0.53 14.78
N GLU A 654 -16.07 -0.05 14.17
CA GLU A 654 -15.56 -0.57 12.91
C GLU A 654 -15.21 -2.06 13.04
N MET A 655 -14.49 -2.44 14.07
CA MET A 655 -14.15 -3.85 14.31
C MET A 655 -15.36 -4.69 14.69
N LEU A 656 -16.22 -4.16 15.54
CA LEU A 656 -17.38 -4.87 16.10
C LEU A 656 -18.43 -5.18 15.04
N GLY A 657 -18.73 -4.22 14.14
CA GLY A 657 -19.67 -4.42 13.04
C GLY A 657 -19.27 -5.59 12.14
N TYR A 658 -17.99 -5.74 11.85
CA TYR A 658 -17.47 -6.90 11.13
C TYR A 658 -17.44 -8.15 12.00
N CYS A 659 -16.98 -8.06 13.23
CA CYS A 659 -16.90 -9.20 14.13
C CYS A 659 -18.28 -9.80 14.43
N GLN A 660 -19.38 -9.05 14.33
CA GLN A 660 -20.75 -9.56 14.50
C GLN A 660 -21.21 -10.48 13.37
N GLN A 661 -20.62 -10.40 12.18
CA GLN A 661 -20.99 -11.26 11.06
C GLN A 661 -20.72 -12.73 11.38
N GLU A 662 -21.65 -13.62 11.01
CA GLU A 662 -21.57 -15.05 11.39
C GLU A 662 -20.30 -15.75 10.87
N THR A 663 -19.89 -15.41 9.63
CA THR A 663 -18.71 -16.00 8.98
C THR A 663 -17.40 -15.47 9.56
N ILE A 664 -17.40 -14.25 10.16
CA ILE A 664 -16.19 -13.62 10.66
C ILE A 664 -15.95 -14.01 12.11
N GLY A 665 -14.78 -14.55 12.42
CA GLY A 665 -14.36 -14.93 13.76
C GLY A 665 -13.49 -13.89 14.43
N ILE A 666 -12.59 -13.28 13.67
CA ILE A 666 -11.53 -12.41 14.18
C ILE A 666 -11.43 -11.15 13.31
N VAL A 667 -11.23 -9.99 13.96
CA VAL A 667 -10.96 -8.72 13.29
C VAL A 667 -9.74 -8.06 13.91
N GLY A 668 -8.73 -7.75 13.10
CA GLY A 668 -7.53 -7.02 13.51
C GLY A 668 -7.58 -5.56 13.05
N ALA A 669 -7.02 -4.67 13.85
CA ALA A 669 -6.87 -3.26 13.52
C ALA A 669 -5.60 -2.98 12.73
N LYS A 670 -5.59 -1.90 11.96
CA LYS A 670 -4.40 -1.38 11.29
C LYS A 670 -3.53 -0.60 12.27
N LEU A 671 -2.27 -0.98 12.37
CA LEU A 671 -1.35 -0.35 13.30
C LEU A 671 -0.26 0.43 12.59
N TYR A 672 0.11 1.56 13.18
CA TYR A 672 1.19 2.42 12.73
C TYR A 672 2.28 2.56 13.79
N TYR A 673 3.50 2.69 13.34
CA TYR A 673 4.57 3.22 14.19
C TYR A 673 4.34 4.71 14.49
N PRO A 674 4.92 5.26 15.56
CA PRO A 674 4.78 6.69 15.91
C PRO A 674 5.29 7.68 14.85
N ASN A 675 5.96 7.20 13.81
CA ASN A 675 6.44 7.99 12.67
C ASN A 675 5.51 7.91 11.44
N ASP A 676 4.27 7.46 11.62
CA ASP A 676 3.25 7.30 10.58
C ASP A 676 3.59 6.27 9.48
N THR A 677 4.51 5.33 9.74
CA THR A 677 4.69 4.19 8.84
C THR A 677 3.87 2.99 9.31
N VAL A 678 3.45 2.15 8.36
CA VAL A 678 2.68 0.94 8.65
C VAL A 678 3.47 0.00 9.55
N GLN A 679 2.92 -0.39 10.68
CA GLN A 679 3.45 -1.44 11.54
C GLN A 679 2.77 -2.77 11.20
N HIS A 680 1.43 -2.80 11.12
CA HIS A 680 0.64 -3.98 10.80
C HIS A 680 -0.49 -3.68 9.81
N ALA A 681 -0.56 -4.48 8.74
CA ALA A 681 -1.63 -4.47 7.74
C ALA A 681 -1.98 -5.91 7.28
N GLY A 682 -1.95 -6.86 8.23
CA GLY A 682 -2.15 -8.28 8.02
C GLY A 682 -0.84 -9.08 8.01
N ILE A 683 -0.96 -10.37 8.26
CA ILE A 683 0.14 -11.34 8.29
C ILE A 683 -0.02 -12.29 7.11
N VAL A 684 1.08 -12.56 6.41
CA VAL A 684 1.14 -13.48 5.27
C VAL A 684 1.90 -14.74 5.67
N LEU A 685 1.30 -15.89 5.40
CA LEU A 685 1.89 -17.20 5.67
C LEU A 685 3.05 -17.47 4.70
N GLY A 686 4.09 -18.11 5.19
CA GLY A 686 5.29 -18.40 4.42
C GLY A 686 6.22 -17.21 4.20
N MET A 687 5.83 -15.99 4.62
CA MET A 687 6.65 -14.78 4.50
C MET A 687 7.76 -14.74 5.56
N GLY A 688 8.81 -13.98 5.25
CA GLY A 688 9.95 -13.73 6.13
C GLY A 688 11.10 -14.71 5.94
N GLU A 689 12.21 -14.45 6.64
CA GLU A 689 13.45 -15.24 6.51
C GLU A 689 13.27 -16.71 6.90
N ASN A 690 12.38 -16.98 7.85
CA ASN A 690 12.09 -18.33 8.33
C ASN A 690 10.98 -19.04 7.55
N HIS A 691 10.40 -18.42 6.55
CA HIS A 691 9.28 -18.97 5.78
C HIS A 691 8.14 -19.54 6.65
N ALA A 692 7.80 -18.81 7.70
CA ALA A 692 6.72 -19.18 8.62
C ALA A 692 5.51 -18.25 8.47
N ALA A 693 5.60 -17.02 8.98
CA ALA A 693 4.62 -15.96 8.82
C ALA A 693 5.24 -14.61 9.19
N ASP A 694 4.89 -13.53 8.49
CA ASP A 694 5.40 -12.19 8.80
C ASP A 694 4.43 -11.09 8.33
N TYR A 695 4.65 -9.86 8.81
CA TYR A 695 3.88 -8.68 8.48
C TYR A 695 4.15 -8.20 7.06
N VAL A 696 3.11 -8.05 6.27
CA VAL A 696 3.22 -7.45 4.93
C VAL A 696 3.24 -5.93 5.03
N LEU A 697 3.97 -5.27 4.13
CA LEU A 697 4.12 -3.81 4.02
C LEU A 697 4.61 -3.12 5.31
N GLN A 698 5.24 -3.85 6.21
CA GLN A 698 5.81 -3.27 7.43
C GLN A 698 6.86 -2.20 7.11
N GLY A 699 6.71 -1.01 7.69
CA GLY A 699 7.57 0.15 7.46
C GLY A 699 7.26 0.95 6.19
N ALA A 700 6.22 0.57 5.43
CA ALA A 700 5.75 1.34 4.29
C ALA A 700 5.05 2.64 4.74
N ASP A 701 4.97 3.61 3.84
CA ASP A 701 4.27 4.86 4.11
C ASP A 701 2.76 4.61 4.33
N ARG A 702 2.14 5.43 5.19
CA ARG A 702 0.72 5.33 5.56
C ARG A 702 -0.22 5.31 4.35
N GLU A 703 0.07 6.10 3.33
CA GLU A 703 -0.78 6.29 2.15
C GLU A 703 -0.37 5.43 0.95
N ILE A 704 0.44 4.40 1.17
CA ILE A 704 0.92 3.55 0.08
C ILE A 704 -0.23 2.80 -0.59
N LEU A 705 -0.29 2.86 -1.93
CA LEU A 705 -1.29 2.16 -2.75
C LEU A 705 -0.79 0.86 -3.39
N THR A 706 0.40 0.41 -3.07
CA THR A 706 0.94 -0.85 -3.62
C THR A 706 0.16 -2.08 -3.16
N CYS A 707 0.43 -3.21 -3.77
CA CYS A 707 -0.21 -4.49 -3.44
C CYS A 707 -1.76 -4.45 -3.56
N GLY A 708 -2.27 -3.86 -4.66
CA GLY A 708 -3.71 -3.72 -4.87
C GLY A 708 -4.40 -2.80 -3.85
N GLY A 709 -3.65 -1.90 -3.16
CA GLY A 709 -4.17 -1.03 -2.10
C GLY A 709 -4.52 -1.76 -0.82
N ARG A 710 -3.76 -2.79 -0.50
CA ARG A 710 -3.95 -3.67 0.66
C ARG A 710 -4.07 -2.91 1.98
N THR A 711 -3.31 -1.84 2.17
CA THR A 711 -3.35 -1.02 3.39
C THR A 711 -4.58 -0.11 3.49
N ASN A 712 -5.34 0.05 2.41
CA ASN A 712 -6.43 1.02 2.30
C ASN A 712 -7.79 0.36 1.99
N SER A 713 -7.87 -0.96 2.13
CA SER A 713 -9.09 -1.75 1.93
C SER A 713 -9.28 -2.69 3.11
N ILE A 714 -10.53 -2.87 3.52
CA ILE A 714 -10.88 -3.95 4.45
C ILE A 714 -10.72 -5.27 3.70
N GLN A 715 -10.08 -6.26 4.29
CA GLN A 715 -9.75 -7.49 3.58
C GLN A 715 -9.72 -8.72 4.52
N ASN A 716 -10.04 -9.88 3.95
CA ASN A 716 -9.74 -11.13 4.61
C ASN A 716 -8.24 -11.41 4.51
N VAL A 717 -7.66 -11.93 5.57
CA VAL A 717 -6.24 -12.26 5.70
C VAL A 717 -6.08 -13.59 6.42
N SER A 718 -4.92 -14.20 6.31
CA SER A 718 -4.66 -15.47 7.01
C SER A 718 -4.48 -15.28 8.52
N ALA A 719 -3.91 -14.14 8.93
CA ALA A 719 -3.77 -13.81 10.36
C ALA A 719 -3.62 -12.30 10.60
N VAL A 720 -3.89 -11.89 11.84
CA VAL A 720 -3.67 -10.54 12.38
C VAL A 720 -2.95 -10.63 13.71
N THR A 721 -2.27 -9.54 14.11
CA THR A 721 -1.55 -9.48 15.38
C THR A 721 -2.48 -9.35 16.58
N LYS A 722 -2.13 -10.00 17.69
CA LYS A 722 -2.81 -9.83 18.98
C LYS A 722 -2.63 -8.44 19.60
N ALA A 723 -1.72 -7.63 19.08
CA ALA A 723 -1.51 -6.27 19.59
C ALA A 723 -2.78 -5.38 19.51
N CYS A 724 -3.69 -5.66 18.55
CA CYS A 724 -5.06 -5.16 18.56
C CYS A 724 -5.97 -6.10 17.74
N MET A 725 -6.64 -7.02 18.44
CA MET A 725 -7.42 -8.10 17.82
C MET A 725 -8.73 -8.33 18.57
N MET A 726 -9.85 -8.24 17.87
CA MET A 726 -11.19 -8.53 18.37
C MET A 726 -11.64 -9.93 17.95
N VAL A 727 -12.25 -10.66 18.87
CA VAL A 727 -12.78 -12.01 18.60
C VAL A 727 -14.11 -12.21 19.33
N LYS A 728 -15.01 -13.01 18.76
CA LYS A 728 -16.19 -13.50 19.48
C LYS A 728 -15.75 -14.42 20.63
N LYS A 729 -16.30 -14.24 21.82
CA LYS A 729 -15.95 -15.08 22.97
C LYS A 729 -16.24 -16.55 22.71
N ASN A 730 -17.33 -16.90 22.05
CA ASN A 730 -17.65 -18.29 21.69
C ASN A 730 -16.61 -18.90 20.73
N VAL A 731 -16.04 -18.13 19.79
CA VAL A 731 -14.96 -18.61 18.91
C VAL A 731 -13.68 -18.84 19.74
N HIS A 732 -13.35 -17.92 20.66
CA HIS A 732 -12.23 -18.09 21.57
C HIS A 732 -12.37 -19.38 22.42
N ASP A 733 -13.56 -19.62 22.95
CA ASP A 733 -13.84 -20.79 23.79
C ASP A 733 -13.78 -22.09 22.95
N GLU A 734 -14.31 -22.09 21.73
CA GLU A 734 -14.32 -23.24 20.81
C GLU A 734 -12.91 -23.65 20.38
N ILE A 735 -12.04 -22.69 20.06
CA ILE A 735 -10.62 -22.96 19.75
C ILE A 735 -9.78 -23.18 21.01
N GLN A 736 -10.36 -23.12 22.21
CA GLN A 736 -9.69 -23.28 23.50
C GLN A 736 -8.63 -22.22 23.80
N GLY A 737 -8.87 -20.97 23.35
CA GLY A 737 -7.97 -19.86 23.60
C GLY A 737 -6.65 -19.94 22.86
N PHE A 738 -5.65 -19.19 23.32
CA PHE A 738 -4.29 -19.23 22.80
C PHE A 738 -3.58 -20.53 23.20
N ASP A 739 -2.76 -21.08 22.31
CA ASP A 739 -1.89 -22.21 22.63
C ASP A 739 -0.69 -21.73 23.47
N GLU A 740 -0.65 -22.14 24.74
CA GLU A 740 0.34 -21.68 25.71
C GLU A 740 1.78 -22.16 25.44
N ARG A 741 1.97 -23.03 24.43
CA ARG A 741 3.30 -23.45 23.94
C ARG A 741 3.99 -22.37 23.13
N PHE A 742 3.21 -21.42 22.55
CA PHE A 742 3.71 -20.24 21.89
C PHE A 742 3.79 -19.08 22.89
N VAL A 743 4.96 -18.83 23.42
CA VAL A 743 5.17 -17.86 24.51
C VAL A 743 5.32 -16.45 23.96
N GLU A 744 6.20 -16.25 22.97
CA GLU A 744 6.53 -14.94 22.41
C GLU A 744 6.10 -14.78 20.95
N HIS A 745 6.18 -15.85 20.15
CA HIS A 745 6.01 -15.80 18.71
C HIS A 745 4.87 -16.69 18.22
N TYR A 746 4.27 -16.31 17.11
CA TYR A 746 3.24 -17.09 16.39
C TYR A 746 1.96 -17.45 17.16
N SER A 747 1.79 -17.03 18.42
CA SER A 747 0.58 -17.33 19.19
C SER A 747 -0.69 -16.75 18.55
N ASP A 748 -0.59 -15.57 17.96
CA ASP A 748 -1.67 -14.89 17.23
C ASP A 748 -1.92 -15.54 15.86
N VAL A 749 -0.88 -15.96 15.16
CA VAL A 749 -1.01 -16.64 13.86
C VAL A 749 -1.65 -18.00 14.05
N ASP A 750 -1.18 -18.79 15.02
CA ASP A 750 -1.77 -20.08 15.37
C ASP A 750 -3.24 -19.93 15.78
N TYR A 751 -3.55 -18.91 16.57
CA TYR A 751 -4.90 -18.57 17.00
C TYR A 751 -5.83 -18.29 15.81
N CYS A 752 -5.40 -17.46 14.87
CA CYS A 752 -6.13 -17.15 13.66
C CYS A 752 -6.34 -18.40 12.78
N LEU A 753 -5.30 -19.20 12.60
CA LEU A 753 -5.40 -20.41 11.78
C LEU A 753 -6.36 -21.45 12.37
N ARG A 754 -6.38 -21.63 13.72
CA ARG A 754 -7.37 -22.49 14.38
C ARG A 754 -8.81 -21.98 14.24
N ALA A 755 -9.01 -20.66 14.26
CA ALA A 755 -10.31 -20.08 13.94
C ALA A 755 -10.69 -20.34 12.47
N GLY A 756 -9.71 -20.30 11.56
CA GLY A 756 -9.89 -20.65 10.15
C GLY A 756 -10.29 -22.13 9.94
N GLU A 757 -9.76 -23.06 10.75
CA GLU A 757 -10.19 -24.48 10.72
C GLU A 757 -11.67 -24.67 11.10
N LEU A 758 -12.25 -23.75 11.88
CA LEU A 758 -13.70 -23.70 12.16
C LEU A 758 -14.51 -23.04 11.00
N GLY A 759 -13.89 -22.72 9.89
CA GLY A 759 -14.52 -22.00 8.77
C GLY A 759 -14.75 -20.51 9.05
N LYS A 760 -14.08 -19.93 10.06
CA LYS A 760 -14.19 -18.50 10.37
C LYS A 760 -13.18 -17.70 9.57
N GLU A 761 -13.66 -16.58 9.02
CA GLU A 761 -12.84 -15.60 8.32
C GLU A 761 -12.10 -14.68 9.31
N ILE A 762 -10.89 -14.31 8.96
CA ILE A 762 -10.08 -13.33 9.67
C ILE A 762 -10.03 -12.06 8.82
N VAL A 763 -10.39 -10.92 9.40
CA VAL A 763 -10.48 -9.64 8.69
C VAL A 763 -9.45 -8.65 9.24
N MET A 764 -8.71 -8.03 8.35
CA MET A 764 -7.87 -6.87 8.60
C MET A 764 -8.68 -5.59 8.29
N HIS A 765 -8.94 -4.78 9.30
CA HIS A 765 -9.78 -3.60 9.17
C HIS A 765 -8.97 -2.33 8.96
N ALA A 766 -8.94 -1.83 7.73
CA ALA A 766 -8.08 -0.71 7.32
C ALA A 766 -8.44 0.65 7.96
N PHE A 767 -9.65 0.81 8.50
CA PHE A 767 -10.16 2.07 9.06
C PHE A 767 -10.23 2.08 10.60
N ALA A 768 -9.98 0.96 11.26
CA ALA A 768 -9.68 0.91 12.68
C ALA A 768 -8.18 1.16 12.86
N GLU A 769 -7.79 2.41 13.08
CA GLU A 769 -6.39 2.83 13.07
C GLU A 769 -5.90 3.19 14.47
N LEU A 770 -4.73 2.66 14.85
CA LEU A 770 -4.07 2.93 16.13
C LEU A 770 -2.56 3.07 15.94
N TYR A 771 -1.90 3.82 16.81
CA TYR A 771 -0.45 3.76 16.96
C TYR A 771 -0.06 2.61 17.87
N HIS A 772 1.05 1.94 17.54
CA HIS A 772 1.72 0.94 18.35
C HIS A 772 3.16 1.38 18.60
N TYR A 773 3.49 1.62 19.86
CA TYR A 773 4.77 2.23 20.27
C TYR A 773 5.91 1.21 20.37
N GLU A 774 5.67 -0.02 19.91
CA GLU A 774 6.73 -1.03 19.83
C GLU A 774 7.96 -0.49 19.08
N PRO A 775 9.19 -0.68 19.59
CA PRO A 775 10.40 -0.24 18.89
C PRO A 775 10.50 -0.91 17.51
N ARG A 776 10.68 -0.13 16.45
CA ARG A 776 10.77 -0.61 15.05
C ARG A 776 11.88 -1.66 14.84
N PHE A 777 12.84 -1.67 15.72
CA PHE A 777 13.90 -2.66 15.80
C PHE A 777 13.94 -3.16 17.25
N LYS A 778 13.38 -4.34 17.52
CA LYS A 778 13.87 -5.13 18.65
C LYS A 778 15.37 -5.25 18.42
N ASN A 779 16.18 -4.81 19.39
CA ASN A 779 17.63 -4.84 19.26
C ASN A 779 18.03 -6.25 18.82
N LYS A 780 18.94 -6.36 17.84
CA LYS A 780 19.48 -7.66 17.36
C LYS A 780 20.29 -8.43 18.44
N GLU A 781 20.26 -8.02 19.65
CA GLU A 781 20.85 -8.67 20.81
C GLU A 781 19.81 -9.50 21.56
N ASP A 782 19.11 -10.39 20.81
CA ASP A 782 18.40 -11.48 21.47
C ASP A 782 19.43 -12.35 22.18
N THR A 783 19.22 -12.60 23.46
CA THR A 783 20.06 -13.56 24.19
C THR A 783 20.01 -14.93 23.52
N GLU A 784 21.02 -15.76 23.71
CA GLU A 784 21.01 -17.13 23.17
C GLU A 784 19.73 -17.88 23.55
N GLU A 785 19.20 -17.66 24.76
CA GLU A 785 17.92 -18.24 25.21
C GLU A 785 16.73 -17.75 24.40
N GLN A 786 16.67 -16.46 24.05
CA GLN A 786 15.60 -15.90 23.21
C GLN A 786 15.67 -16.43 21.77
N GLN A 787 16.88 -16.56 21.22
CA GLN A 787 17.08 -17.15 19.90
C GLN A 787 16.68 -18.64 19.87
N GLU A 788 17.04 -19.42 20.91
CA GLU A 788 16.60 -20.80 21.02
C GLU A 788 15.08 -20.92 21.17
N SER A 789 14.45 -20.05 21.97
CA SER A 789 12.99 -20.00 22.12
C SER A 789 12.32 -19.72 20.78
N PHE A 790 12.79 -18.70 20.05
CA PHE A 790 12.29 -18.37 18.72
C PHE A 790 12.40 -19.53 17.74
N GLN A 791 13.54 -20.21 17.72
CA GLN A 791 13.74 -21.39 16.86
C GLN A 791 12.77 -22.52 17.21
N LYS A 792 12.60 -22.82 18.50
CA LYS A 792 11.66 -23.86 18.98
C LYS A 792 10.22 -23.55 18.60
N GLU A 793 9.78 -22.30 18.81
CA GLU A 793 8.43 -21.87 18.44
C GLU A 793 8.23 -21.88 16.92
N THR A 794 9.24 -21.47 16.14
CA THR A 794 9.22 -21.55 14.67
C THR A 794 9.06 -23.00 14.18
N GLU A 795 9.82 -23.94 14.73
CA GLU A 795 9.73 -25.36 14.37
C GLU A 795 8.38 -25.97 14.77
N LEU A 796 7.88 -25.62 15.97
CA LEU A 796 6.55 -26.02 16.41
C LEU A 796 5.47 -25.53 15.44
N PHE A 797 5.52 -24.26 15.07
CA PHE A 797 4.58 -23.64 14.14
C PHE A 797 4.61 -24.31 12.76
N LYS A 798 5.80 -24.45 12.18
CA LYS A 798 5.99 -25.10 10.89
C LYS A 798 5.54 -26.57 10.87
N THR A 799 5.81 -27.29 11.95
CA THR A 799 5.40 -28.68 12.06
C THR A 799 3.88 -28.80 12.10
N ARG A 800 3.23 -27.95 12.92
CA ARG A 800 1.77 -27.95 13.06
C ARG A 800 1.06 -27.54 11.79
N TRP A 801 1.53 -26.46 11.14
CA TRP A 801 0.85 -25.86 9.99
C TRP A 801 1.47 -26.22 8.65
N LYS A 802 2.27 -27.31 8.60
CA LYS A 802 2.97 -27.73 7.38
C LYS A 802 2.07 -27.78 6.15
N ALA A 803 0.92 -28.44 6.25
CA ALA A 803 -0.02 -28.59 5.13
C ALA A 803 -0.63 -27.26 4.67
N VAL A 804 -0.75 -26.29 5.56
CA VAL A 804 -1.23 -24.93 5.23
C VAL A 804 -0.12 -24.13 4.53
N LEU A 805 1.09 -24.17 5.07
CA LEU A 805 2.25 -23.47 4.49
C LEU A 805 2.63 -24.00 3.10
N GLU A 806 2.47 -25.29 2.84
CA GLU A 806 2.71 -25.89 1.52
C GLU A 806 1.71 -25.43 0.44
N LYS A 807 0.51 -24.96 0.83
CA LYS A 807 -0.50 -24.42 -0.09
C LYS A 807 -0.30 -22.93 -0.38
N GLU A 808 0.65 -22.29 0.27
CA GLU A 808 0.85 -20.84 0.31
C GLU A 808 -0.36 -20.07 0.86
N ASP A 809 -0.24 -18.75 1.00
CA ASP A 809 -1.28 -17.91 1.59
C ASP A 809 -2.38 -17.57 0.55
N PRO A 810 -3.65 -17.93 0.76
CA PRO A 810 -4.70 -17.67 -0.23
C PRO A 810 -4.97 -16.18 -0.47
N TYR A 811 -4.61 -15.33 0.49
CA TYR A 811 -4.82 -13.89 0.39
C TYR A 811 -3.56 -13.14 -0.07
N TYR A 812 -2.52 -13.86 -0.51
CA TYR A 812 -1.30 -13.29 -1.05
C TYR A 812 -0.93 -13.99 -2.36
N ASN A 813 -0.94 -13.22 -3.47
CA ASN A 813 -0.79 -13.82 -4.80
C ASN A 813 0.57 -14.53 -4.93
N PRO A 814 0.64 -15.76 -5.48
CA PRO A 814 1.87 -16.55 -5.60
C PRO A 814 2.94 -15.93 -6.51
N ASN A 815 2.57 -14.93 -7.33
CA ASN A 815 3.51 -14.17 -8.14
C ASN A 815 4.26 -13.10 -7.34
N LEU A 816 3.95 -12.90 -6.07
CA LEU A 816 4.59 -11.96 -5.16
C LEU A 816 5.62 -12.67 -4.27
N ALA A 817 6.70 -11.97 -3.94
CA ALA A 817 7.83 -12.52 -3.19
C ALA A 817 7.49 -12.70 -1.69
N LEU A 818 7.78 -13.87 -1.14
CA LEU A 818 7.61 -14.18 0.28
C LEU A 818 8.82 -13.81 1.15
N ASN A 819 9.98 -13.59 0.55
CA ASN A 819 11.20 -13.16 1.25
C ASN A 819 11.31 -11.64 1.40
N ARG A 820 10.28 -10.89 1.01
CA ARG A 820 10.20 -9.42 1.10
C ARG A 820 8.80 -9.01 1.53
N LYS A 821 8.73 -7.88 2.27
CA LYS A 821 7.48 -7.35 2.80
C LYS A 821 6.80 -6.31 1.91
N ASP A 822 7.39 -5.97 0.78
CA ASP A 822 7.02 -4.85 -0.08
C ASP A 822 6.15 -5.22 -1.28
N CYS A 823 5.61 -6.44 -1.31
CA CYS A 823 4.84 -6.99 -2.43
C CYS A 823 5.61 -6.97 -3.77
N SER A 824 6.92 -7.04 -3.74
CA SER A 824 7.72 -7.16 -4.97
C SER A 824 7.47 -8.48 -5.68
N LEU A 825 7.81 -8.52 -6.98
CA LEU A 825 7.62 -9.70 -7.82
C LEU A 825 8.45 -10.90 -7.32
N ARG A 826 7.88 -12.09 -7.43
CA ARG A 826 8.59 -13.36 -7.24
C ARG A 826 9.32 -13.72 -8.53
N TRP A 827 10.64 -13.94 -8.42
CA TRP A 827 11.53 -14.23 -9.56
C TRP A 827 11.93 -15.69 -9.63
#